data_4809c924d5c97b6612ba719d913a962f
#
_entry.id   4809c924d5c97b6612ba719d913a962f
#
_cell.length_a   1.000
_cell.length_b   1.000
_cell.length_c   1.000
_cell.angle_alpha   90.00
_cell.angle_beta   90.00
_cell.angle_gamma   90.00
#
_symmetry.space_group_name_H-M   'P 1'
#
loop_
_entity.id
_entity.type
_entity.pdbx_description
1 polymer ?
#
loop_
_entity_poly.entity_id
_entity_poly.type
_entity_poly.pdbx_seq_one_letter_code
_entity_poly.pdbx_strand_id
1 'polypeptide(L)'
;MNPQQDFKLPSLSPFLKLYKAPDDQRSGEPVWTIHNPSSNTYFRLNWFGFECVSRFSFHKTAQSLKHAVEKETTLRVDLSEIKELVEFLNANGLTVLSDQKILSSGPKEQKLWQKLLQGYLYFTVPLCSPQSFLTRTLPMIKPLLSPQANYLMAGIFLMSLVMTSQRADEFLHTFTGMFSLEGAVQIALTLCFTKIVHEMGHAFTAVKHGVPVPHMGLAFMVFYPVLYTETTGSWQLSSRKAAFEIGFAGVRAEFFLATLALLLWNFLPTGSVMQSLCFMVVAVSLVSSLLVNLNPLMRFDGYYMLSDLMGIENLQSRSCNFARWKMRRVLLGIKDEPPEEVDARTEKFLTLFGSALLIYRFFLFSGIAFAVYHIFFKPLGLILMLVELWVFIALPILSELKIWNTRRQEIFKIPRAKIIMFSFFLLFLLFVLPIHNQINLPAVAHATQYTDVHAPDSAIVMDMFVREGDLVKKNDVLVVLESPVLEHRYALAEQELIKLETLKRRVQTDSSLMSDRFSNVDKKIEEAQKKLSMIAEQKDRLVIFAAFNGRIRDMGEALHVGRGVQSGELIFRLIDERALTVTAYLPESDVERVEKGDKAIFISDTLPFSNFPLIVTEISPTNVDRVEWPELSSCYGGAVQSECGKVEEGGPIPVQSLYRVELSPTGSLPQSETMALRGQVRIHADDFSPFVMFFNRLVGGMLREAGLN
;
A
#
# COMPACT_ATOMS: atom_id res chain seq x y z
N MET A 1 42.06 13.52 33.00
CA MET A 1 43.46 13.94 32.79
C MET A 1 43.43 15.44 32.52
N ASN A 2 44.31 16.19 33.22
CA ASN A 2 44.35 17.65 33.10
C ASN A 2 44.75 18.01 31.62
N PRO A 3 44.06 18.90 30.93
CA PRO A 3 44.30 19.23 29.51
C PRO A 3 45.67 19.88 29.21
N GLN A 4 46.47 20.18 30.19
CA GLN A 4 47.77 20.86 30.10
C GLN A 4 48.97 19.97 30.37
N GLN A 5 48.84 18.63 30.52
CA GLN A 5 49.97 17.75 30.73
C GLN A 5 50.61 17.30 29.40
N ASP A 6 51.91 17.47 29.26
CA ASP A 6 52.69 16.94 28.14
C ASP A 6 52.58 15.42 28.10
N PHE A 7 52.42 14.87 26.91
CA PHE A 7 52.30 13.40 26.67
C PHE A 7 53.22 12.94 25.53
N LYS A 8 53.58 11.65 25.57
CA LYS A 8 54.42 11.06 24.53
C LYS A 8 53.58 10.82 23.28
N LEU A 9 54.14 11.17 22.13
CA LEU A 9 53.54 10.90 20.82
C LEU A 9 53.75 9.43 20.44
N PRO A 10 52.74 8.75 19.86
CA PRO A 10 52.90 7.41 19.34
C PRO A 10 53.69 7.43 18.04
N SER A 11 54.36 6.31 17.69
CA SER A 11 55.03 6.17 16.40
C SER A 11 53.98 5.94 15.28
N LEU A 12 54.14 6.63 14.17
CA LEU A 12 53.29 6.37 12.99
C LEU A 12 53.66 5.05 12.33
N SER A 13 52.68 4.39 11.71
CA SER A 13 52.92 3.20 10.90
C SER A 13 53.83 3.54 9.71
N PRO A 14 54.93 2.76 9.45
CA PRO A 14 55.89 3.07 8.41
C PRO A 14 55.35 2.92 6.98
N PHE A 15 54.18 2.29 6.80
CA PHE A 15 53.58 2.04 5.49
C PHE A 15 52.65 3.15 5.04
N LEU A 16 52.41 4.18 5.85
CA LEU A 16 51.49 5.26 5.54
C LEU A 16 52.01 6.08 4.35
N LYS A 17 51.09 6.43 3.46
CA LYS A 17 51.34 7.31 2.32
C LYS A 17 50.52 8.59 2.43
N LEU A 18 51.15 9.71 2.09
CA LEU A 18 50.49 11.01 2.07
C LEU A 18 50.33 11.47 0.61
N TYR A 19 49.14 11.88 0.25
CA TYR A 19 48.80 12.45 -1.04
C TYR A 19 48.26 13.85 -0.88
N LYS A 20 48.61 14.76 -1.80
CA LYS A 20 47.99 16.07 -1.82
C LYS A 20 46.55 15.95 -2.34
N ALA A 21 45.59 16.36 -1.55
CA ALA A 21 44.17 16.42 -1.91
C ALA A 21 43.83 17.78 -2.58
N PRO A 22 42.66 17.92 -3.21
CA PRO A 22 42.18 19.23 -3.65
C PRO A 22 42.04 20.19 -2.45
N ASP A 23 42.48 21.43 -2.63
CA ASP A 23 42.37 22.43 -1.58
C ASP A 23 40.89 22.68 -1.20
N ASP A 24 40.64 23.04 0.06
CA ASP A 24 39.29 23.38 0.50
C ASP A 24 38.78 24.62 -0.27
N GLN A 25 37.65 24.50 -0.93
CA GLN A 25 37.08 25.63 -1.72
C GLN A 25 36.65 26.83 -0.88
N ARG A 26 36.49 26.64 0.43
CA ARG A 26 35.92 27.65 1.31
C ARG A 26 36.97 28.42 2.11
N SER A 27 37.87 27.67 2.73
CA SER A 27 38.98 28.24 3.47
C SER A 27 40.16 28.54 2.58
N GLY A 28 40.28 27.90 1.41
CA GLY A 28 41.49 27.91 0.57
C GLY A 28 42.65 27.16 1.21
N GLU A 29 42.43 26.47 2.31
CA GLU A 29 43.46 25.71 3.01
C GLU A 29 43.85 24.46 2.22
N PRO A 30 45.14 24.15 2.20
CA PRO A 30 45.62 22.93 1.60
C PRO A 30 45.20 21.71 2.43
N VAL A 31 44.76 20.65 1.74
CA VAL A 31 44.26 19.41 2.35
C VAL A 31 45.11 18.25 1.87
N TRP A 32 45.35 17.28 2.74
CA TRP A 32 46.06 16.04 2.40
C TRP A 32 45.21 14.81 2.70
N THR A 33 45.53 13.72 2.03
CA THR A 33 44.95 12.41 2.31
C THR A 33 46.02 11.47 2.82
N ILE A 34 45.85 10.92 4.02
CA ILE A 34 46.67 9.83 4.55
C ILE A 34 46.03 8.49 4.12
N HIS A 35 46.85 7.62 3.53
CA HIS A 35 46.43 6.30 3.09
C HIS A 35 47.17 5.24 3.91
N ASN A 36 46.41 4.30 4.46
CA ASN A 36 46.96 3.10 5.08
C ASN A 36 46.83 1.92 4.07
N PRO A 37 47.92 1.51 3.41
CA PRO A 37 47.87 0.42 2.42
C PRO A 37 47.43 -0.93 3.01
N SER A 38 47.67 -1.17 4.30
CA SER A 38 47.38 -2.45 4.94
C SER A 38 45.87 -2.70 5.09
N SER A 39 45.08 -1.64 5.31
CA SER A 39 43.61 -1.68 5.46
C SER A 39 42.91 -1.07 4.27
N ASN A 40 43.63 -0.53 3.28
CA ASN A 40 43.12 0.24 2.13
C ASN A 40 42.14 1.37 2.57
N THR A 41 42.48 2.04 3.69
CA THR A 41 41.67 3.14 4.22
C THR A 41 42.31 4.49 3.97
N TYR A 42 41.47 5.49 3.70
CA TYR A 42 41.89 6.86 3.38
C TYR A 42 41.28 7.82 4.35
N PHE A 43 42.05 8.78 4.87
CA PHE A 43 41.59 9.81 5.80
C PHE A 43 42.09 11.17 5.33
N ARG A 44 41.24 12.18 5.42
CA ARG A 44 41.59 13.57 5.11
C ARG A 44 42.22 14.22 6.33
N LEU A 45 43.27 14.98 6.07
CA LEU A 45 43.94 15.83 7.05
C LEU A 45 43.85 17.28 6.57
N ASN A 46 43.39 18.16 7.46
CA ASN A 46 43.49 19.59 7.27
C ASN A 46 44.94 20.05 7.38
N TRP A 47 45.21 21.32 7.11
CA TRP A 47 46.58 21.88 7.20
C TRP A 47 47.24 21.60 8.53
N PHE A 48 46.54 21.86 9.65
CA PHE A 48 47.00 21.52 10.98
C PHE A 48 47.40 20.03 11.12
N GLY A 49 46.53 19.13 10.76
CA GLY A 49 46.78 17.69 10.85
C GLY A 49 48.00 17.24 10.03
N PHE A 50 48.19 17.80 8.83
CA PHE A 50 49.34 17.53 8.00
C PHE A 50 50.64 18.03 8.62
N GLU A 51 50.69 19.29 9.09
CA GLU A 51 51.88 19.89 9.72
C GLU A 51 52.27 19.12 10.97
N CYS A 52 51.32 18.63 11.75
CA CYS A 52 51.58 17.75 12.87
C CYS A 52 52.12 16.40 12.44
N VAL A 53 51.39 15.69 11.55
CA VAL A 53 51.74 14.32 11.11
C VAL A 53 53.12 14.28 10.40
N SER A 54 53.47 15.28 9.58
CA SER A 54 54.74 15.35 8.89
C SER A 54 55.94 15.47 9.85
N ARG A 55 55.73 16.05 11.05
CA ARG A 55 56.77 16.26 12.09
C ARG A 55 56.75 15.23 13.20
N PHE A 56 55.74 14.35 13.25
CA PHE A 56 55.58 13.33 14.29
C PHE A 56 56.83 12.49 14.51
N SER A 57 57.55 12.12 13.43
CA SER A 57 58.71 11.27 13.51
C SER A 57 59.92 11.96 14.17
N PHE A 58 59.96 13.28 14.21
CA PHE A 58 61.08 14.08 14.73
C PHE A 58 60.90 14.50 16.20
N HIS A 59 59.66 14.39 16.71
CA HIS A 59 59.32 14.87 18.06
C HIS A 59 58.76 13.75 18.92
N LYS A 60 59.22 13.65 20.19
CA LYS A 60 58.78 12.59 21.12
C LYS A 60 57.62 12.98 22.01
N THR A 61 57.39 14.30 22.21
CA THR A 61 56.36 14.81 23.11
C THR A 61 55.47 15.82 22.40
N ALA A 62 54.20 15.95 22.87
CA ALA A 62 53.25 16.87 22.30
C ALA A 62 53.68 18.33 22.42
N GLN A 63 54.37 18.70 23.50
CA GLN A 63 54.88 20.03 23.70
C GLN A 63 56.01 20.39 22.75
N SER A 64 56.92 19.47 22.46
CA SER A 64 57.99 19.67 21.47
C SER A 64 57.42 19.80 20.04
N LEU A 65 56.38 19.05 19.69
CA LEU A 65 55.67 19.17 18.43
C LEU A 65 54.95 20.50 18.29
N LYS A 66 54.24 20.94 19.34
CA LYS A 66 53.58 22.27 19.41
C LYS A 66 54.59 23.39 19.10
N HIS A 67 55.68 23.43 19.81
CA HIS A 67 56.73 24.47 19.60
C HIS A 67 57.30 24.42 18.17
N ALA A 68 57.48 23.25 17.58
CA ALA A 68 57.99 23.15 16.22
C ALA A 68 56.97 23.69 15.20
N VAL A 69 55.70 23.34 15.33
CA VAL A 69 54.64 23.78 14.41
C VAL A 69 54.44 25.32 14.55
N GLU A 70 54.39 25.88 15.77
CA GLU A 70 54.21 27.31 16.00
C GLU A 70 55.44 28.13 15.52
N LYS A 71 56.65 27.57 15.56
CA LYS A 71 57.88 28.25 15.11
C LYS A 71 58.04 28.25 13.57
N GLU A 72 57.58 27.18 12.91
CA GLU A 72 57.82 27.00 11.49
C GLU A 72 56.62 27.37 10.63
N THR A 73 55.45 27.53 11.26
CA THR A 73 54.18 27.87 10.57
C THR A 73 53.51 29.04 11.30
N THR A 74 52.48 29.59 10.67
CA THR A 74 51.60 30.63 11.27
C THR A 74 50.48 30.05 12.14
N LEU A 75 50.42 28.72 12.30
CA LEU A 75 49.41 28.06 13.08
C LEU A 75 49.64 28.26 14.58
N ARG A 76 48.57 28.56 15.30
CA ARG A 76 48.55 28.50 16.76
C ARG A 76 47.87 27.21 17.17
N VAL A 77 48.57 26.38 17.89
CA VAL A 77 48.17 25.00 18.20
C VAL A 77 47.96 24.86 19.70
N ASP A 78 46.80 24.24 20.08
CA ASP A 78 46.58 23.85 21.46
C ASP A 78 46.93 22.39 21.72
N LEU A 79 47.37 22.05 22.95
CA LEU A 79 47.69 20.66 23.32
C LEU A 79 46.48 19.72 23.24
N SER A 80 45.26 20.27 23.45
CA SER A 80 44.01 19.55 23.26
C SER A 80 43.78 19.13 21.84
N GLU A 81 44.10 19.95 20.84
CA GLU A 81 43.99 19.63 19.41
C GLU A 81 44.96 18.52 18.98
N ILE A 82 46.23 18.58 19.49
CA ILE A 82 47.21 17.51 19.27
C ILE A 82 46.72 16.19 19.88
N LYS A 83 46.08 16.26 21.07
CA LYS A 83 45.54 15.06 21.73
C LYS A 83 44.38 14.44 20.91
N GLU A 84 43.48 15.26 20.42
CA GLU A 84 42.38 14.78 19.53
C GLU A 84 42.93 14.16 18.27
N LEU A 85 43.97 14.76 17.63
CA LEU A 85 44.64 14.19 16.47
C LEU A 85 45.25 12.83 16.79
N VAL A 86 45.94 12.68 17.93
CA VAL A 86 46.52 11.42 18.36
C VAL A 86 45.49 10.37 18.64
N GLU A 87 44.36 10.73 19.29
CA GLU A 87 43.22 9.84 19.53
C GLU A 87 42.61 9.37 18.20
N PHE A 88 42.47 10.28 17.23
CA PHE A 88 42.01 9.97 15.89
C PHE A 88 42.95 8.99 15.17
N LEU A 89 44.28 9.23 15.18
CA LEU A 89 45.26 8.38 14.56
C LEU A 89 45.28 6.96 15.19
N ASN A 90 45.18 6.89 16.51
CA ASN A 90 45.13 5.63 17.26
C ASN A 90 43.85 4.84 16.97
N ALA A 91 42.69 5.52 16.98
CA ALA A 91 41.39 4.91 16.73
C ALA A 91 41.29 4.28 15.34
N ASN A 92 42.01 4.85 14.36
CA ASN A 92 42.01 4.42 12.97
C ASN A 92 43.19 3.51 12.60
N GLY A 93 44.00 3.06 13.58
CA GLY A 93 45.13 2.13 13.34
C GLY A 93 46.26 2.71 12.49
N LEU A 94 46.46 4.04 12.57
CA LEU A 94 47.53 4.75 11.82
C LEU A 94 48.81 4.86 12.62
N THR A 95 48.85 4.38 13.84
CA THR A 95 50.02 4.38 14.75
C THR A 95 50.46 2.97 15.03
N VAL A 96 51.78 2.81 15.33
CA VAL A 96 52.31 1.56 15.86
C VAL A 96 51.98 1.53 17.35
N LEU A 97 51.12 0.64 17.76
CA LEU A 97 50.78 0.40 19.16
C LEU A 97 52.01 -0.17 19.89
N SER A 98 52.56 0.58 20.83
CA SER A 98 53.56 -0.01 21.76
C SER A 98 52.83 -1.02 22.66
N ASP A 99 53.47 -2.16 22.90
CA ASP A 99 52.93 -3.39 23.52
C ASP A 99 52.17 -3.25 24.86
N GLN A 100 52.05 -2.07 25.44
CA GLN A 100 51.42 -1.87 26.76
C GLN A 100 49.93 -1.50 26.76
N LYS A 101 49.26 -1.36 25.61
CA LYS A 101 47.85 -0.98 25.56
C LYS A 101 46.96 -1.89 24.70
N ILE A 102 47.42 -3.06 24.33
CA ILE A 102 46.59 -4.08 23.63
C ILE A 102 45.47 -4.63 24.54
N LEU A 103 45.56 -4.41 25.85
CA LEU A 103 44.60 -5.00 26.82
C LEU A 103 43.41 -4.14 27.17
N SER A 104 43.26 -2.90 26.67
CA SER A 104 42.14 -2.04 27.11
C SER A 104 41.22 -1.46 26.03
N SER A 105 41.44 -1.76 24.76
CA SER A 105 40.54 -1.38 23.68
C SER A 105 40.55 -2.40 22.54
N GLY A 106 40.34 -3.67 22.87
CA GLY A 106 39.88 -4.63 21.89
C GLY A 106 38.58 -4.10 21.24
N PRO A 107 38.33 -4.39 19.96
CA PRO A 107 37.07 -4.05 19.36
C PRO A 107 35.96 -4.57 20.30
N LYS A 108 35.07 -3.67 20.75
CA LYS A 108 33.92 -4.09 21.56
C LYS A 108 33.35 -5.32 20.92
N GLU A 109 33.36 -6.46 21.64
CA GLU A 109 32.77 -7.70 21.15
C GLU A 109 31.33 -7.40 20.73
N GLN A 110 31.13 -7.28 19.44
CA GLN A 110 29.80 -7.12 18.90
C GLN A 110 29.05 -8.42 19.21
N LYS A 111 27.88 -8.28 19.82
CA LYS A 111 27.02 -9.42 20.09
C LYS A 111 26.75 -10.20 18.83
N LEU A 112 26.70 -11.53 18.91
CA LEU A 112 26.52 -12.42 17.76
C LEU A 112 25.37 -11.97 16.83
N TRP A 113 24.26 -11.53 17.41
CA TRP A 113 23.11 -11.03 16.67
C TRP A 113 23.43 -9.75 15.88
N GLN A 114 24.32 -8.86 16.35
CA GLN A 114 24.75 -7.67 15.64
C GLN A 114 25.61 -8.02 14.43
N LYS A 115 26.49 -9.02 14.55
CA LYS A 115 27.27 -9.54 13.42
C LYS A 115 26.37 -10.20 12.38
N LEU A 116 25.39 -10.99 12.81
CA LEU A 116 24.40 -11.61 11.91
C LEU A 116 23.55 -10.55 11.21
N LEU A 117 23.10 -9.53 11.92
CA LEU A 117 22.31 -8.44 11.37
C LEU A 117 23.13 -7.62 10.35
N GLN A 118 24.38 -7.30 10.67
CA GLN A 118 25.26 -6.61 9.72
C GLN A 118 25.54 -7.45 8.48
N GLY A 119 25.78 -8.77 8.64
CA GLY A 119 25.96 -9.69 7.53
C GLY A 119 24.71 -9.84 6.65
N TYR A 120 23.52 -9.76 7.24
CA TYR A 120 22.26 -9.71 6.47
C TYR A 120 22.12 -8.40 5.70
N LEU A 121 22.46 -7.27 6.31
CA LEU A 121 22.24 -5.95 5.72
C LEU A 121 23.23 -5.61 4.62
N TYR A 122 24.51 -6.03 4.75
CA TYR A 122 25.56 -5.72 3.76
C TYR A 122 26.76 -6.64 3.89
N PHE A 123 27.14 -7.29 2.80
CA PHE A 123 28.42 -7.98 2.64
C PHE A 123 28.89 -7.95 1.19
N THR A 124 30.20 -8.10 0.95
CA THR A 124 30.81 -8.06 -0.39
C THR A 124 31.55 -9.35 -0.68
N VAL A 125 31.47 -9.80 -1.93
CA VAL A 125 32.21 -10.95 -2.46
C VAL A 125 33.04 -10.48 -3.64
N PRO A 126 34.36 -10.36 -3.53
CA PRO A 126 35.25 -10.03 -4.65
C PRO A 126 35.28 -11.20 -5.64
N LEU A 127 35.04 -10.93 -6.92
CA LEU A 127 34.99 -11.95 -7.97
C LEU A 127 36.30 -11.98 -8.78
N CYS A 128 36.86 -10.83 -9.12
CA CYS A 128 38.05 -10.75 -9.97
C CYS A 128 38.94 -9.53 -9.64
N SER A 129 40.19 -9.59 -10.08
CA SER A 129 41.18 -8.50 -10.04
C SER A 129 41.45 -8.00 -11.46
N PRO A 130 40.68 -6.99 -11.95
CA PRO A 130 40.64 -6.61 -13.37
C PRO A 130 41.84 -5.74 -13.81
N GLN A 131 42.72 -5.30 -12.92
CA GLN A 131 43.72 -4.27 -13.16
C GLN A 131 44.60 -4.54 -14.42
N SER A 132 45.10 -5.76 -14.60
CA SER A 132 45.94 -6.12 -15.76
C SER A 132 45.14 -6.10 -17.09
N PHE A 133 43.90 -6.54 -17.06
CA PHE A 133 43.00 -6.47 -18.21
C PHE A 133 42.72 -5.02 -18.58
N LEU A 134 42.34 -4.19 -17.59
CA LEU A 134 42.00 -2.78 -17.81
C LEU A 134 43.18 -1.98 -18.37
N THR A 135 44.37 -2.15 -17.83
CA THR A 135 45.56 -1.45 -18.33
C THR A 135 45.94 -1.87 -19.75
N ARG A 136 45.78 -3.14 -20.11
CA ARG A 136 46.09 -3.64 -21.45
C ARG A 136 45.09 -3.15 -22.51
N THR A 137 43.78 -3.06 -22.13
CA THR A 137 42.70 -2.69 -23.06
C THR A 137 42.38 -1.18 -23.06
N LEU A 138 42.88 -0.42 -22.08
CA LEU A 138 42.69 1.02 -21.97
C LEU A 138 42.99 1.80 -23.27
N PRO A 139 44.09 1.52 -24.03
CA PRO A 139 44.40 2.23 -25.27
C PRO A 139 43.29 2.15 -26.32
N MET A 140 42.55 1.01 -26.36
CA MET A 140 41.42 0.79 -27.28
C MET A 140 40.15 1.57 -26.84
N ILE A 141 39.96 1.68 -25.54
CA ILE A 141 38.75 2.34 -24.95
C ILE A 141 38.97 3.84 -24.80
N LYS A 142 40.19 4.33 -24.74
CA LYS A 142 40.52 5.74 -24.52
C LYS A 142 39.83 6.72 -25.45
N PRO A 143 39.58 6.47 -26.75
CA PRO A 143 38.81 7.37 -27.62
C PRO A 143 37.37 7.56 -27.13
N LEU A 144 36.72 6.50 -26.61
CA LEU A 144 35.36 6.60 -26.03
C LEU A 144 35.34 7.44 -24.77
N LEU A 145 36.47 7.53 -24.05
CA LEU A 145 36.59 8.33 -22.83
C LEU A 145 36.94 9.80 -23.11
N SER A 146 36.87 10.24 -24.36
CA SER A 146 37.14 11.62 -24.77
C SER A 146 35.92 12.51 -24.72
N PRO A 147 36.03 13.84 -24.55
CA PRO A 147 34.91 14.76 -24.66
C PRO A 147 34.22 14.73 -26.03
N GLN A 148 34.97 14.50 -27.11
CA GLN A 148 34.42 14.39 -28.46
C GLN A 148 33.44 13.23 -28.58
N ALA A 149 33.72 12.10 -27.95
CA ALA A 149 32.80 10.96 -27.90
C ALA A 149 31.47 11.32 -27.23
N ASN A 150 31.50 12.15 -26.19
CA ASN A 150 30.28 12.59 -25.51
C ASN A 150 29.38 13.41 -26.45
N TYR A 151 29.95 14.35 -27.20
CA TYR A 151 29.20 15.17 -28.19
C TYR A 151 28.68 14.31 -29.32
N LEU A 152 29.49 13.39 -29.85
CA LEU A 152 29.08 12.47 -30.91
C LEU A 152 27.89 11.59 -30.43
N MET A 153 28.00 11.00 -29.24
CA MET A 153 26.92 10.14 -28.69
C MET A 153 25.66 10.94 -28.37
N ALA A 154 25.79 12.18 -27.89
CA ALA A 154 24.63 13.05 -27.72
C ALA A 154 23.93 13.36 -29.05
N GLY A 155 24.69 13.62 -30.13
CA GLY A 155 24.14 13.80 -31.46
C GLY A 155 23.43 12.55 -31.99
N ILE A 156 24.05 11.36 -31.83
CA ILE A 156 23.43 10.09 -32.21
C ILE A 156 22.15 9.84 -31.41
N PHE A 157 22.17 10.12 -30.09
CA PHE A 157 21.00 9.98 -29.21
C PHE A 157 19.85 10.83 -29.68
N LEU A 158 20.07 12.13 -29.94
CA LEU A 158 19.07 13.05 -30.45
C LEU A 158 18.50 12.58 -31.79
N MET A 159 19.37 12.16 -32.73
CA MET A 159 18.93 11.59 -34.00
C MET A 159 18.06 10.34 -33.80
N SER A 160 18.53 9.41 -32.95
CA SER A 160 17.76 8.18 -32.65
C SER A 160 16.42 8.48 -31.99
N LEU A 161 16.36 9.50 -31.11
CA LEU A 161 15.14 9.95 -30.46
C LEU A 161 14.13 10.48 -31.43
N VAL A 162 14.60 11.30 -32.41
CA VAL A 162 13.74 11.80 -33.49
C VAL A 162 13.20 10.65 -34.35
N MET A 163 14.03 9.68 -34.70
CA MET A 163 13.59 8.49 -35.44
C MET A 163 12.57 7.68 -34.65
N THR A 164 12.82 7.45 -33.34
CA THR A 164 11.91 6.71 -32.46
C THR A 164 10.60 7.47 -32.25
N SER A 165 10.60 8.80 -32.21
CA SER A 165 9.36 9.59 -32.05
C SER A 165 8.39 9.40 -33.23
N GLN A 166 8.89 9.08 -34.41
CA GLN A 166 8.08 8.74 -35.59
C GLN A 166 7.43 7.37 -35.51
N ARG A 167 7.93 6.50 -34.59
CA ARG A 167 7.47 5.14 -34.34
C ARG A 167 7.08 4.97 -32.85
N ALA A 168 6.57 6.05 -32.23
CA ALA A 168 6.31 6.09 -30.78
C ALA A 168 5.32 5.01 -30.33
N ASP A 169 4.26 4.77 -31.12
CA ASP A 169 3.25 3.75 -30.81
C ASP A 169 3.88 2.35 -30.75
N GLU A 170 4.76 2.03 -31.72
CA GLU A 170 5.47 0.75 -31.74
C GLU A 170 6.43 0.60 -30.55
N PHE A 171 7.15 1.68 -30.21
CA PHE A 171 8.04 1.70 -29.07
C PHE A 171 7.29 1.46 -27.75
N LEU A 172 6.13 2.12 -27.57
CA LEU A 172 5.30 1.95 -26.38
C LEU A 172 4.62 0.57 -26.31
N HIS A 173 4.19 0.02 -27.47
CA HIS A 173 3.61 -1.32 -27.50
C HIS A 173 4.61 -2.40 -27.10
N THR A 174 5.91 -2.23 -27.31
CA THR A 174 6.94 -3.17 -26.87
C THR A 174 6.97 -3.30 -25.33
N PHE A 175 6.51 -2.26 -24.59
CA PHE A 175 6.44 -2.27 -23.13
C PHE A 175 5.45 -3.32 -22.58
N THR A 176 4.36 -3.59 -23.28
CA THR A 176 3.33 -4.55 -22.79
C THR A 176 3.85 -5.99 -22.68
N GLY A 177 4.78 -6.37 -23.55
CA GLY A 177 5.43 -7.69 -23.53
C GLY A 177 6.36 -7.93 -22.32
N MET A 178 6.77 -6.87 -21.61
CA MET A 178 7.69 -6.98 -20.47
C MET A 178 7.10 -7.68 -19.25
N PHE A 179 5.77 -7.71 -19.12
CA PHE A 179 5.08 -8.30 -17.96
C PHE A 179 4.86 -9.81 -18.04
N SER A 180 5.42 -10.47 -19.06
CA SER A 180 5.45 -11.93 -19.17
C SER A 180 6.60 -12.53 -18.36
N LEU A 181 6.54 -13.84 -18.07
CA LEU A 181 7.64 -14.55 -17.41
C LEU A 181 8.94 -14.49 -18.25
N GLU A 182 8.81 -14.59 -19.57
CA GLU A 182 9.91 -14.46 -20.51
C GLU A 182 10.50 -13.04 -20.47
N GLY A 183 9.65 -12.02 -20.43
CA GLY A 183 10.05 -10.61 -20.26
C GLY A 183 10.80 -10.37 -18.96
N ALA A 184 10.39 -10.99 -17.85
CA ALA A 184 11.08 -10.88 -16.57
C ALA A 184 12.51 -11.45 -16.62
N VAL A 185 12.72 -12.59 -17.30
CA VAL A 185 14.06 -13.15 -17.51
C VAL A 185 14.90 -12.24 -18.40
N GLN A 186 14.33 -11.67 -19.47
CA GLN A 186 15.02 -10.75 -20.34
C GLN A 186 15.42 -9.46 -19.59
N ILE A 187 14.55 -8.91 -18.74
CA ILE A 187 14.87 -7.75 -17.87
C ILE A 187 16.06 -8.10 -16.95
N ALA A 188 16.03 -9.25 -16.28
CA ALA A 188 17.08 -9.64 -15.35
C ALA A 188 18.44 -9.77 -16.07
N LEU A 189 18.49 -10.41 -17.24
CA LEU A 189 19.70 -10.53 -18.05
C LEU A 189 20.18 -9.17 -18.56
N THR A 190 19.27 -8.33 -19.04
CA THR A 190 19.59 -6.97 -19.51
C THR A 190 20.11 -6.11 -18.36
N LEU A 191 19.49 -6.18 -17.18
CA LEU A 191 19.94 -5.48 -15.99
C LEU A 191 21.36 -5.90 -15.60
N CYS A 192 21.63 -7.21 -15.59
CA CYS A 192 22.98 -7.71 -15.30
C CYS A 192 24.01 -7.19 -16.32
N PHE A 193 23.69 -7.25 -17.60
CA PHE A 193 24.57 -6.76 -18.67
C PHE A 193 24.82 -5.25 -18.57
N THR A 194 23.77 -4.45 -18.39
CA THR A 194 23.90 -2.98 -18.26
C THR A 194 24.73 -2.61 -17.04
N LYS A 195 24.59 -3.33 -15.92
CA LYS A 195 25.38 -3.11 -14.72
C LYS A 195 26.85 -3.50 -14.90
N ILE A 196 27.16 -4.56 -15.63
CA ILE A 196 28.55 -4.88 -15.99
C ILE A 196 29.16 -3.73 -16.79
N VAL A 197 28.46 -3.19 -17.79
CA VAL A 197 28.95 -2.07 -18.60
C VAL A 197 29.15 -0.81 -17.75
N HIS A 198 28.23 -0.55 -16.81
CA HIS A 198 28.32 0.54 -15.84
C HIS A 198 29.60 0.47 -15.01
N GLU A 199 29.83 -0.69 -14.35
CA GLU A 199 31.01 -0.91 -13.51
C GLU A 199 32.33 -0.84 -14.33
N MET A 200 32.30 -1.33 -15.56
CA MET A 200 33.43 -1.19 -16.47
C MET A 200 33.71 0.29 -16.82
N GLY A 201 32.67 1.11 -16.93
CA GLY A 201 32.80 2.56 -17.10
C GLY A 201 33.64 3.20 -15.98
N HIS A 202 33.30 2.90 -14.73
CA HIS A 202 34.08 3.36 -13.56
C HIS A 202 35.49 2.85 -13.59
N ALA A 203 35.69 1.54 -13.84
CA ALA A 203 37.00 0.89 -13.84
C ALA A 203 37.95 1.50 -14.88
N PHE A 204 37.53 1.65 -16.14
CA PHE A 204 38.35 2.26 -17.20
C PHE A 204 38.66 3.73 -16.93
N THR A 205 37.72 4.48 -16.38
CA THR A 205 37.97 5.89 -16.08
C THR A 205 38.89 6.05 -14.89
N ALA A 206 38.79 5.19 -13.88
CA ALA A 206 39.73 5.14 -12.75
C ALA A 206 41.16 4.88 -13.22
N VAL A 207 41.36 3.84 -14.05
CA VAL A 207 42.71 3.51 -14.59
C VAL A 207 43.22 4.62 -15.52
N LYS A 208 42.36 5.30 -16.29
CA LYS A 208 42.74 6.48 -17.10
C LYS A 208 43.35 7.58 -16.24
N HIS A 209 42.87 7.78 -15.03
CA HIS A 209 43.38 8.78 -14.08
C HIS A 209 44.45 8.22 -13.14
N GLY A 210 44.98 7.01 -13.38
CA GLY A 210 46.03 6.41 -12.58
C GLY A 210 45.57 5.81 -11.24
N VAL A 211 44.27 5.64 -11.05
CA VAL A 211 43.70 5.01 -9.86
C VAL A 211 43.63 3.51 -10.06
N PRO A 212 44.30 2.70 -9.19
CA PRO A 212 44.23 1.24 -9.28
C PRO A 212 42.83 0.72 -8.93
N VAL A 213 42.40 -0.34 -9.64
CA VAL A 213 41.17 -1.07 -9.39
C VAL A 213 41.50 -2.49 -8.92
N PRO A 214 41.68 -2.72 -7.61
CA PRO A 214 42.14 -4.01 -7.09
C PRO A 214 41.10 -5.12 -7.26
N HIS A 215 39.83 -4.82 -7.05
CA HIS A 215 38.75 -5.81 -7.05
C HIS A 215 37.51 -5.28 -7.73
N MET A 216 36.79 -6.19 -8.43
CA MET A 216 35.42 -6.07 -8.83
C MET A 216 34.63 -7.29 -8.35
N GLY A 217 33.36 -7.13 -7.98
CA GLY A 217 32.61 -8.24 -7.43
C GLY A 217 31.13 -7.93 -7.22
N LEU A 218 30.50 -8.72 -6.32
CA LEU A 218 29.13 -8.59 -5.90
C LEU A 218 29.06 -8.06 -4.47
N ALA A 219 28.29 -7.03 -4.26
CA ALA A 219 27.84 -6.56 -2.95
C ALA A 219 26.41 -7.01 -2.75
N PHE A 220 26.09 -7.56 -1.59
CA PHE A 220 24.74 -7.94 -1.22
C PHE A 220 24.19 -6.90 -0.22
N MET A 221 23.09 -6.28 -0.60
CA MET A 221 22.35 -5.35 0.24
C MET A 221 20.95 -5.94 0.50
N VAL A 222 20.69 -6.38 1.74
CA VAL A 222 19.43 -7.07 2.09
C VAL A 222 19.18 -8.26 1.12
N PHE A 223 20.23 -9.06 0.89
CA PHE A 223 20.29 -10.16 -0.09
C PHE A 223 20.10 -9.76 -1.57
N TYR A 224 19.91 -8.48 -1.88
CA TYR A 224 19.87 -8.03 -3.26
C TYR A 224 21.28 -7.89 -3.82
N PRO A 225 21.66 -8.63 -4.88
CA PRO A 225 23.01 -8.59 -5.45
C PRO A 225 23.19 -7.32 -6.29
N VAL A 226 24.25 -6.57 -6.00
CA VAL A 226 24.67 -5.38 -6.76
C VAL A 226 26.12 -5.56 -7.17
N LEU A 227 26.44 -5.30 -8.43
CA LEU A 227 27.84 -5.26 -8.88
C LEU A 227 28.54 -4.04 -8.27
N TYR A 228 29.80 -4.17 -7.96
CA TYR A 228 30.62 -3.06 -7.48
C TYR A 228 32.03 -3.08 -8.05
N THR A 229 32.62 -1.90 -8.19
CA THR A 229 34.00 -1.66 -8.55
C THR A 229 34.70 -0.92 -7.43
N GLU A 230 35.82 -1.45 -6.95
CA GLU A 230 36.62 -0.82 -5.89
C GLU A 230 37.39 0.37 -6.47
N THR A 231 36.84 1.57 -6.31
CA THR A 231 37.42 2.84 -6.76
C THR A 231 37.83 3.75 -5.61
N THR A 232 37.95 3.22 -4.38
CA THR A 232 38.35 3.98 -3.18
C THR A 232 39.69 4.71 -3.36
N GLY A 233 40.54 4.21 -4.23
CA GLY A 233 41.77 4.89 -4.63
C GLY A 233 41.59 6.29 -5.25
N SER A 234 40.39 6.68 -5.65
CA SER A 234 40.08 8.04 -6.13
C SER A 234 40.33 9.13 -5.10
N TRP A 235 40.36 8.79 -3.80
CA TRP A 235 40.74 9.70 -2.73
C TRP A 235 42.18 10.21 -2.79
N GLN A 236 43.04 9.55 -3.60
CA GLN A 236 44.43 9.98 -3.86
C GLN A 236 44.50 11.14 -4.86
N LEU A 237 43.40 11.42 -5.60
CA LEU A 237 43.42 12.40 -6.68
C LEU A 237 43.45 13.81 -6.13
N SER A 238 44.34 14.65 -6.68
CA SER A 238 44.37 16.08 -6.40
C SER A 238 43.33 16.91 -7.19
N SER A 239 42.71 16.30 -8.19
CA SER A 239 41.72 16.95 -9.08
C SER A 239 40.32 16.48 -8.80
N ARG A 240 39.43 17.38 -8.33
CA ARG A 240 37.99 17.11 -8.18
C ARG A 240 37.30 16.75 -9.49
N LYS A 241 37.78 17.34 -10.61
CA LYS A 241 37.27 17.02 -11.93
C LYS A 241 37.51 15.56 -12.27
N ALA A 242 38.67 15.03 -11.95
CA ALA A 242 38.98 13.62 -12.17
C ALA A 242 38.14 12.70 -11.29
N ALA A 243 37.93 13.04 -10.02
CA ALA A 243 37.02 12.31 -9.13
C ALA A 243 35.58 12.32 -9.66
N PHE A 244 35.08 13.49 -10.08
CA PHE A 244 33.76 13.60 -10.71
C PHE A 244 33.64 12.81 -12.01
N GLU A 245 34.69 12.80 -12.88
CA GLU A 245 34.70 11.99 -14.10
C GLU A 245 34.60 10.49 -13.78
N ILE A 246 35.26 10.02 -12.72
CA ILE A 246 35.14 8.63 -12.26
C ILE A 246 33.71 8.35 -11.76
N GLY A 247 33.15 9.23 -10.93
CA GLY A 247 31.78 9.08 -10.42
C GLY A 247 30.72 9.07 -11.53
N PHE A 248 30.89 9.91 -12.57
CA PHE A 248 29.96 9.99 -13.71
C PHE A 248 30.16 8.88 -14.75
N ALA A 249 31.24 8.13 -14.68
CA ALA A 249 31.65 7.21 -15.75
C ALA A 249 30.68 6.06 -15.97
N GLY A 250 30.06 5.53 -14.90
CA GLY A 250 29.05 4.49 -15.00
C GLY A 250 27.81 4.97 -15.76
N VAL A 251 27.26 6.12 -15.36
CA VAL A 251 26.10 6.74 -16.03
C VAL A 251 26.42 7.05 -17.50
N ARG A 252 27.63 7.54 -17.78
CA ARG A 252 28.08 7.78 -19.16
C ARG A 252 28.13 6.50 -19.99
N ALA A 253 28.63 5.40 -19.42
CA ALA A 253 28.69 4.11 -20.11
C ALA A 253 27.30 3.55 -20.38
N GLU A 254 26.38 3.65 -19.44
CA GLU A 254 24.97 3.27 -19.63
C GLU A 254 24.29 4.15 -20.70
N PHE A 255 24.55 5.46 -20.69
CA PHE A 255 24.02 6.37 -21.70
C PHE A 255 24.52 6.03 -23.11
N PHE A 256 25.80 5.69 -23.27
CA PHE A 256 26.37 5.24 -24.54
C PHE A 256 25.73 3.94 -25.01
N LEU A 257 25.59 2.98 -24.12
CA LEU A 257 24.92 1.71 -24.40
C LEU A 257 23.45 1.92 -24.82
N ALA A 258 22.70 2.74 -24.07
CA ALA A 258 21.33 3.08 -24.41
C ALA A 258 21.21 3.79 -25.75
N THR A 259 22.15 4.70 -26.08
CA THR A 259 22.21 5.40 -27.36
C THR A 259 22.37 4.44 -28.53
N LEU A 260 23.33 3.50 -28.42
CA LEU A 260 23.56 2.49 -29.46
C LEU A 260 22.38 1.54 -29.61
N ALA A 261 21.78 1.13 -28.47
CA ALA A 261 20.59 0.27 -28.46
C ALA A 261 19.40 0.98 -29.10
N LEU A 262 19.18 2.27 -28.79
CA LEU A 262 18.10 3.07 -29.37
C LEU A 262 18.28 3.27 -30.88
N LEU A 263 19.51 3.52 -31.32
CA LEU A 263 19.83 3.60 -32.74
C LEU A 263 19.53 2.27 -33.42
N LEU A 264 20.02 1.16 -32.88
CA LEU A 264 19.82 -0.18 -33.45
C LEU A 264 18.35 -0.57 -33.49
N TRP A 265 17.58 -0.21 -32.46
CA TRP A 265 16.14 -0.46 -32.38
C TRP A 265 15.39 0.10 -33.60
N ASN A 266 15.78 1.28 -34.10
CA ASN A 266 15.16 1.92 -35.27
C ASN A 266 15.44 1.20 -36.60
N PHE A 267 16.53 0.43 -36.69
CA PHE A 267 16.89 -0.31 -37.90
C PHE A 267 16.47 -1.78 -37.93
N LEU A 268 16.00 -2.30 -36.78
CA LEU A 268 15.62 -3.69 -36.65
C LEU A 268 14.16 -3.91 -37.14
N PRO A 269 13.85 -5.12 -37.64
CA PRO A 269 12.48 -5.48 -38.03
C PRO A 269 11.55 -5.46 -36.81
N THR A 270 10.31 -4.99 -37.05
CA THR A 270 9.24 -4.93 -36.05
C THR A 270 8.94 -6.31 -35.47
N GLY A 271 8.85 -6.40 -34.14
CA GLY A 271 8.56 -7.63 -33.41
C GLY A 271 9.71 -8.65 -33.33
N SER A 272 10.94 -8.29 -33.78
CA SER A 272 12.09 -9.17 -33.61
C SER A 272 12.56 -9.22 -32.15
N VAL A 273 13.09 -10.36 -31.72
CA VAL A 273 13.67 -10.54 -30.38
C VAL A 273 14.78 -9.53 -30.12
N MET A 274 15.60 -9.23 -31.15
CA MET A 274 16.67 -8.24 -31.01
C MET A 274 16.14 -6.81 -30.81
N GLN A 275 15.02 -6.46 -31.46
CA GLN A 275 14.35 -5.18 -31.24
C GLN A 275 13.84 -5.06 -29.79
N SER A 276 13.24 -6.13 -29.26
CA SER A 276 12.79 -6.19 -27.87
C SER A 276 13.96 -6.09 -26.87
N LEU A 277 15.08 -6.76 -27.14
CA LEU A 277 16.29 -6.62 -26.33
C LEU A 277 16.87 -5.22 -26.35
N CYS A 278 16.91 -4.56 -27.51
CA CYS A 278 17.35 -3.17 -27.62
C CYS A 278 16.45 -2.23 -26.83
N PHE A 279 15.13 -2.41 -26.91
CA PHE A 279 14.16 -1.68 -26.10
C PHE A 279 14.41 -1.87 -24.59
N MET A 280 14.62 -3.13 -24.16
CA MET A 280 14.93 -3.46 -22.76
C MET A 280 16.21 -2.75 -22.29
N VAL A 281 17.27 -2.76 -23.10
CA VAL A 281 18.52 -2.06 -22.77
C VAL A 281 18.28 -0.57 -22.58
N VAL A 282 17.52 0.07 -23.47
CA VAL A 282 17.19 1.49 -23.35
C VAL A 282 16.37 1.77 -22.09
N ALA A 283 15.30 1.02 -21.87
CA ALA A 283 14.41 1.19 -20.72
C ALA A 283 15.15 0.97 -19.39
N VAL A 284 15.88 -0.14 -19.28
CA VAL A 284 16.62 -0.49 -18.06
C VAL A 284 17.74 0.53 -17.79
N SER A 285 18.51 0.92 -18.81
CA SER A 285 19.59 1.89 -18.64
C SER A 285 19.07 3.26 -18.20
N LEU A 286 18.01 3.78 -18.86
CA LEU A 286 17.45 5.09 -18.51
C LEU A 286 16.83 5.09 -17.11
N VAL A 287 16.02 4.08 -16.78
CA VAL A 287 15.38 3.97 -15.47
C VAL A 287 16.44 3.80 -14.37
N SER A 288 17.38 2.87 -14.55
CA SER A 288 18.46 2.62 -13.58
C SER A 288 19.35 3.84 -13.39
N SER A 289 19.79 4.49 -14.46
CA SER A 289 20.65 5.67 -14.36
C SER A 289 19.94 6.86 -13.71
N LEU A 290 18.68 7.17 -14.10
CA LEU A 290 17.97 8.33 -13.58
C LEU A 290 17.46 8.15 -12.16
N LEU A 291 16.83 7.00 -11.86
CA LEU A 291 16.17 6.79 -10.57
C LEU A 291 17.12 6.28 -9.49
N VAL A 292 18.12 5.49 -9.85
CA VAL A 292 19.03 4.86 -8.88
C VAL A 292 20.38 5.57 -8.88
N ASN A 293 21.11 5.53 -10.00
CA ASN A 293 22.51 5.95 -10.00
C ASN A 293 22.68 7.47 -9.83
N LEU A 294 21.82 8.31 -10.46
CA LEU A 294 21.88 9.77 -10.34
C LEU A 294 21.16 10.29 -9.08
N ASN A 295 20.55 9.44 -8.28
CA ASN A 295 19.87 9.85 -7.05
C ASN A 295 20.90 10.33 -6.01
N PRO A 296 20.90 11.61 -5.61
CA PRO A 296 21.88 12.14 -4.65
C PRO A 296 21.53 11.80 -3.20
N LEU A 297 20.31 11.31 -2.92
CA LEU A 297 19.84 11.04 -1.56
C LEU A 297 20.29 9.68 -1.02
N MET A 298 20.81 8.78 -1.87
CA MET A 298 21.41 7.52 -1.50
C MET A 298 22.89 7.51 -1.88
N ARG A 299 23.70 6.68 -1.19
CA ARG A 299 25.13 6.54 -1.48
C ARG A 299 25.41 5.75 -2.76
N PHE A 300 24.82 6.22 -3.88
CA PHE A 300 25.13 5.81 -5.22
C PHE A 300 25.98 6.90 -5.90
N ASP A 301 26.25 6.75 -7.18
CA ASP A 301 27.12 7.67 -7.93
C ASP A 301 26.70 9.13 -7.82
N GLY A 302 25.38 9.42 -7.92
CA GLY A 302 24.83 10.76 -7.81
C GLY A 302 25.13 11.45 -6.48
N TYR A 303 25.20 10.68 -5.39
CA TYR A 303 25.64 11.20 -4.09
C TYR A 303 27.10 11.64 -4.09
N TYR A 304 27.98 10.79 -4.61
CA TYR A 304 29.43 11.11 -4.67
C TYR A 304 29.68 12.27 -5.63
N MET A 305 29.01 12.27 -6.79
CA MET A 305 29.05 13.38 -7.73
C MET A 305 28.62 14.70 -7.10
N LEU A 306 27.52 14.72 -6.35
CA LEU A 306 27.04 15.91 -5.65
C LEU A 306 28.01 16.33 -4.53
N SER A 307 28.54 15.38 -3.77
CA SER A 307 29.55 15.61 -2.73
C SER A 307 30.81 16.27 -3.31
N ASP A 308 31.32 15.74 -4.44
CA ASP A 308 32.51 16.28 -5.12
C ASP A 308 32.22 17.65 -5.74
N LEU A 309 31.05 17.86 -6.35
CA LEU A 309 30.64 19.14 -6.94
C LEU A 309 30.51 20.24 -5.88
N MET A 310 29.91 19.93 -4.73
CA MET A 310 29.74 20.86 -3.63
C MET A 310 31.02 21.00 -2.76
N GLY A 311 31.97 20.10 -2.91
CA GLY A 311 33.18 20.06 -2.10
C GLY A 311 32.88 19.75 -0.62
N ILE A 312 31.80 19.02 -0.33
CA ILE A 312 31.40 18.67 1.02
C ILE A 312 31.60 17.18 1.25
N GLU A 313 32.58 16.86 2.05
CA GLU A 313 32.84 15.47 2.45
C GLU A 313 31.81 14.97 3.45
N ASN A 314 31.55 13.66 3.42
CA ASN A 314 30.55 13.04 4.30
C ASN A 314 29.19 13.77 4.30
N LEU A 315 28.78 14.25 3.12
CA LEU A 315 27.58 15.09 2.91
C LEU A 315 26.35 14.51 3.64
N GLN A 316 26.15 13.19 3.60
CA GLN A 316 24.97 12.54 4.22
C GLN A 316 24.96 12.67 5.74
N SER A 317 26.07 12.34 6.44
CA SER A 317 26.13 12.40 7.90
C SER A 317 26.06 13.84 8.40
N ARG A 318 26.79 14.76 7.77
CA ARG A 318 26.77 16.19 8.10
C ARG A 318 25.38 16.77 7.92
N SER A 319 24.75 16.53 6.78
CA SER A 319 23.39 17.01 6.49
C SER A 319 22.35 16.44 7.47
N CYS A 320 22.43 15.15 7.82
CA CYS A 320 21.56 14.58 8.84
C CYS A 320 21.75 15.25 10.21
N ASN A 321 22.98 15.57 10.60
CA ASN A 321 23.24 16.26 11.85
C ASN A 321 22.66 17.69 11.85
N PHE A 322 22.80 18.42 10.75
CA PHE A 322 22.19 19.75 10.58
C PHE A 322 20.65 19.67 10.58
N ALA A 323 20.08 18.69 9.88
CA ALA A 323 18.61 18.51 9.88
C ALA A 323 18.07 18.19 11.27
N ARG A 324 18.72 17.30 12.02
CA ARG A 324 18.34 16.96 13.41
C ARG A 324 18.51 18.15 14.36
N TRP A 325 19.61 18.88 14.24
CA TRP A 325 19.84 20.12 15.01
C TRP A 325 18.74 21.14 14.73
N LYS A 326 18.42 21.40 13.46
CA LYS A 326 17.37 22.34 13.06
C LYS A 326 15.99 21.88 13.53
N MET A 327 15.70 20.58 13.42
CA MET A 327 14.47 19.98 13.92
C MET A 327 14.30 20.21 15.43
N ARG A 328 15.34 19.97 16.24
CA ARG A 328 15.33 20.24 17.69
C ARG A 328 15.10 21.73 17.98
N ARG A 329 15.79 22.60 17.24
CA ARG A 329 15.63 24.07 17.39
C ARG A 329 14.23 24.54 17.01
N VAL A 330 13.63 23.98 15.94
CA VAL A 330 12.29 24.36 15.46
C VAL A 330 11.20 23.75 16.34
N LEU A 331 11.27 22.46 16.66
CA LEU A 331 10.24 21.76 17.44
C LEU A 331 10.36 22.04 18.95
N LEU A 332 11.55 21.93 19.50
CA LEU A 332 11.75 22.03 20.95
C LEU A 332 12.20 23.42 21.41
N GLY A 333 12.64 24.28 20.49
CA GLY A 333 13.14 25.62 20.83
C GLY A 333 14.50 25.61 21.52
N ILE A 334 15.25 24.50 21.48
CA ILE A 334 16.58 24.37 22.08
C ILE A 334 17.54 25.30 21.33
N LYS A 335 18.31 26.10 22.06
CA LYS A 335 19.30 27.05 21.51
C LYS A 335 20.70 26.41 21.46
N ASP A 336 20.82 25.23 20.84
CA ASP A 336 22.13 24.62 20.63
C ASP A 336 22.88 25.35 19.53
N GLU A 337 24.19 25.41 19.64
CA GLU A 337 25.08 25.85 18.58
C GLU A 337 25.00 24.87 17.39
N PRO A 338 25.24 25.33 16.16
CA PRO A 338 25.24 24.46 15.00
C PRO A 338 26.32 23.35 15.18
N PRO A 339 26.10 22.14 14.59
CA PRO A 339 27.05 21.05 14.71
C PRO A 339 28.48 21.40 14.24
N GLU A 340 28.57 22.32 13.31
CA GLU A 340 29.81 22.82 12.72
C GLU A 340 29.63 24.30 12.34
N GLU A 341 30.68 25.10 12.44
CA GLU A 341 30.69 26.46 11.93
C GLU A 341 30.85 26.44 10.41
N VAL A 342 29.79 26.85 9.72
CA VAL A 342 29.75 26.93 8.26
C VAL A 342 29.08 28.22 7.82
N ASP A 343 29.30 28.62 6.57
CA ASP A 343 28.64 29.78 6.00
C ASP A 343 27.11 29.58 5.89
N ALA A 344 26.33 30.63 5.89
CA ALA A 344 24.87 30.60 5.92
C ALA A 344 24.26 29.87 4.70
N ARG A 345 24.91 29.89 3.54
CA ARG A 345 24.45 29.16 2.34
C ARG A 345 24.61 27.66 2.53
N THR A 346 25.72 27.24 3.08
CA THR A 346 26.01 25.83 3.38
C THR A 346 25.11 25.31 4.49
N GLU A 347 24.86 26.09 5.57
CA GLU A 347 23.90 25.71 6.61
C GLU A 347 22.51 25.43 6.00
N LYS A 348 22.02 26.33 5.14
CA LYS A 348 20.74 26.16 4.47
C LYS A 348 20.74 24.92 3.59
N PHE A 349 21.79 24.72 2.79
CA PHE A 349 21.90 23.56 1.89
C PHE A 349 21.94 22.24 2.70
N LEU A 350 22.82 22.14 3.71
CA LEU A 350 22.93 20.94 4.54
C LEU A 350 21.62 20.64 5.29
N THR A 351 20.95 21.66 5.79
CA THR A 351 19.67 21.50 6.48
C THR A 351 18.57 21.01 5.51
N LEU A 352 18.44 21.64 4.34
CA LEU A 352 17.43 21.27 3.35
C LEU A 352 17.70 19.87 2.80
N PHE A 353 18.93 19.60 2.39
CA PHE A 353 19.34 18.31 1.88
C PHE A 353 19.15 17.19 2.92
N GLY A 354 19.55 17.45 4.19
CA GLY A 354 19.37 16.50 5.28
C GLY A 354 17.90 16.23 5.60
N SER A 355 17.06 17.26 5.54
CA SER A 355 15.61 17.09 5.73
C SER A 355 14.98 16.27 4.60
N ALA A 356 15.31 16.58 3.35
CA ALA A 356 14.89 15.81 2.19
C ALA A 356 15.38 14.35 2.27
N LEU A 357 16.61 14.14 2.71
CA LEU A 357 17.20 12.83 2.90
C LEU A 357 16.45 12.00 3.96
N LEU A 358 16.08 12.58 5.11
CA LEU A 358 15.34 11.87 6.15
C LEU A 358 13.94 11.47 5.66
N ILE A 359 13.25 12.36 4.95
CA ILE A 359 11.93 12.09 4.36
C ILE A 359 12.05 10.99 3.30
N TYR A 360 13.01 11.12 2.38
CA TYR A 360 13.25 10.14 1.32
C TYR A 360 13.54 8.75 1.90
N ARG A 361 14.42 8.67 2.92
CA ARG A 361 14.76 7.40 3.57
C ARG A 361 13.56 6.75 4.25
N PHE A 362 12.69 7.52 4.86
CA PHE A 362 11.46 7.00 5.46
C PHE A 362 10.59 6.29 4.41
N PHE A 363 10.30 6.95 3.28
CA PHE A 363 9.48 6.35 2.22
C PHE A 363 10.20 5.19 1.54
N LEU A 364 11.49 5.32 1.26
CA LEU A 364 12.28 4.27 0.61
C LEU A 364 12.30 2.99 1.44
N PHE A 365 12.69 3.08 2.72
CA PHE A 365 12.78 1.90 3.57
C PHE A 365 11.42 1.30 3.91
N SER A 366 10.37 2.12 4.03
CA SER A 366 9.00 1.62 4.12
C SER A 366 8.60 0.84 2.86
N GLY A 367 8.93 1.37 1.68
CA GLY A 367 8.67 0.70 0.40
C GLY A 367 9.45 -0.61 0.24
N ILE A 368 10.74 -0.63 0.63
CA ILE A 368 11.56 -1.85 0.59
C ILE A 368 11.00 -2.89 1.57
N ALA A 369 10.68 -2.51 2.81
CA ALA A 369 10.10 -3.41 3.79
C ALA A 369 8.77 -4.03 3.30
N PHE A 370 7.92 -3.22 2.66
CA PHE A 370 6.69 -3.71 2.03
C PHE A 370 6.98 -4.66 0.85
N ALA A 371 7.95 -4.34 0.01
CA ALA A 371 8.35 -5.21 -1.10
C ALA A 371 8.90 -6.56 -0.60
N VAL A 372 9.76 -6.54 0.43
CA VAL A 372 10.31 -7.75 1.06
C VAL A 372 9.20 -8.63 1.62
N TYR A 373 8.19 -8.04 2.25
CA TYR A 373 7.01 -8.77 2.74
C TYR A 373 6.28 -9.52 1.63
N HIS A 374 6.21 -8.97 0.42
CA HIS A 374 5.52 -9.60 -0.72
C HIS A 374 6.40 -10.61 -1.50
N ILE A 375 7.72 -10.41 -1.53
CA ILE A 375 8.65 -11.26 -2.29
C ILE A 375 8.89 -12.60 -1.58
N PHE A 376 9.04 -12.59 -0.26
CA PHE A 376 9.31 -13.79 0.53
C PHE A 376 8.01 -14.49 0.97
N PHE A 377 8.10 -15.79 1.32
CA PHE A 377 6.98 -16.49 1.93
C PHE A 377 6.55 -15.80 3.23
N LYS A 378 5.25 -15.75 3.47
CA LYS A 378 4.60 -14.84 4.45
C LYS A 378 5.25 -14.76 5.84
N PRO A 379 5.54 -15.87 6.58
CA PRO A 379 6.18 -15.76 7.90
C PRO A 379 7.57 -15.12 7.85
N LEU A 380 8.40 -15.48 6.86
CA LEU A 380 9.74 -14.92 6.72
C LEU A 380 9.67 -13.46 6.26
N GLY A 381 8.82 -13.15 5.28
CA GLY A 381 8.61 -11.78 4.81
C GLY A 381 8.17 -10.84 5.92
N LEU A 382 7.30 -11.29 6.82
CA LEU A 382 6.87 -10.52 7.99
C LEU A 382 8.03 -10.24 8.95
N ILE A 383 8.83 -11.26 9.28
CA ILE A 383 9.99 -11.10 10.17
C ILE A 383 11.00 -10.13 9.57
N LEU A 384 11.32 -10.29 8.29
CA LEU A 384 12.28 -9.43 7.60
C LEU A 384 11.77 -7.98 7.51
N MET A 385 10.51 -7.78 7.16
CA MET A 385 9.86 -6.45 7.17
C MET A 385 9.96 -5.78 8.55
N LEU A 386 9.65 -6.51 9.62
CA LEU A 386 9.76 -5.97 10.98
C LEU A 386 11.21 -5.62 11.36
N VAL A 387 12.18 -6.44 10.97
CA VAL A 387 13.61 -6.15 11.18
C VAL A 387 14.02 -4.88 10.44
N GLU A 388 13.60 -4.71 9.18
CA GLU A 388 13.93 -3.52 8.40
C GLU A 388 13.29 -2.25 8.96
N LEU A 389 12.00 -2.30 9.30
CA LEU A 389 11.31 -1.17 9.94
C LEU A 389 11.96 -0.82 11.28
N TRP A 390 12.36 -1.82 12.06
CA TRP A 390 13.06 -1.61 13.33
C TRP A 390 14.41 -0.92 13.12
N VAL A 391 15.24 -1.44 12.21
CA VAL A 391 16.62 -0.94 12.02
C VAL A 391 16.64 0.43 11.34
N PHE A 392 15.85 0.62 10.28
CA PHE A 392 15.96 1.81 9.45
C PHE A 392 15.01 2.94 9.85
N ILE A 393 13.94 2.65 10.58
CA ILE A 393 12.94 3.64 11.01
C ILE A 393 12.91 3.78 12.53
N ALA A 394 12.67 2.67 13.28
CA ALA A 394 12.48 2.75 14.72
C ALA A 394 13.76 3.15 15.47
N LEU A 395 14.90 2.52 15.20
CA LEU A 395 16.17 2.83 15.88
C LEU A 395 16.62 4.30 15.71
N PRO A 396 16.59 4.92 14.52
CA PRO A 396 16.89 6.36 14.39
C PRO A 396 15.94 7.25 15.20
N ILE A 397 14.65 6.95 15.21
CA ILE A 397 13.66 7.70 16.00
C ILE A 397 13.93 7.52 17.49
N LEU A 398 14.12 6.29 17.96
CA LEU A 398 14.41 5.99 19.36
C LEU A 398 15.72 6.65 19.83
N SER A 399 16.73 6.72 18.96
CA SER A 399 17.98 7.40 19.27
C SER A 399 17.78 8.92 19.51
N GLU A 400 16.91 9.55 18.73
CA GLU A 400 16.55 10.96 18.94
C GLU A 400 15.71 11.14 20.21
N LEU A 401 14.71 10.27 20.43
CA LEU A 401 13.90 10.32 21.66
C LEU A 401 14.74 10.10 22.91
N LYS A 402 15.78 9.26 22.84
CA LYS A 402 16.74 9.09 23.93
C LYS A 402 17.48 10.39 24.25
N ILE A 403 17.92 11.14 23.22
CA ILE A 403 18.55 12.45 23.40
C ILE A 403 17.57 13.45 24.03
N TRP A 404 16.31 13.46 23.58
CA TRP A 404 15.27 14.32 24.18
C TRP A 404 15.01 13.96 25.63
N ASN A 405 14.98 12.67 25.97
CA ASN A 405 14.79 12.23 27.34
C ASN A 405 15.96 12.62 28.27
N THR A 406 17.21 12.52 27.78
CA THR A 406 18.38 13.00 28.58
C THR A 406 18.32 14.51 28.86
N ARG A 407 17.75 15.29 27.95
CA ARG A 407 17.60 16.76 28.08
C ARG A 407 16.20 17.19 28.57
N ARG A 408 15.40 16.29 29.11
CA ARG A 408 14.00 16.57 29.49
C ARG A 408 13.84 17.77 30.41
N GLN A 409 14.74 17.95 31.38
CA GLN A 409 14.69 19.06 32.33
C GLN A 409 14.87 20.44 31.66
N GLU A 410 15.67 20.50 30.62
CA GLU A 410 15.87 21.70 29.80
C GLU A 410 14.66 21.97 28.92
N ILE A 411 14.18 20.91 28.21
CA ILE A 411 13.03 20.95 27.29
C ILE A 411 11.76 21.42 28.03
N PHE A 412 11.51 20.90 29.23
CA PHE A 412 10.33 21.30 30.03
C PHE A 412 10.36 22.75 30.53
N LYS A 413 11.49 23.45 30.48
CA LYS A 413 11.56 24.90 30.80
C LYS A 413 11.12 25.77 29.60
N ILE A 414 11.16 25.26 28.39
CA ILE A 414 10.88 26.01 27.17
C ILE A 414 9.37 26.05 26.89
N PRO A 415 8.70 27.20 26.83
CA PRO A 415 7.25 27.27 26.64
C PRO A 415 6.80 26.70 25.30
N ARG A 416 7.58 26.93 24.24
CA ARG A 416 7.32 26.38 22.91
C ARG A 416 7.30 24.83 22.88
N ALA A 417 8.27 24.22 23.57
CA ALA A 417 8.32 22.75 23.66
C ALA A 417 7.08 22.19 24.38
N LYS A 418 6.62 22.86 25.44
CA LYS A 418 5.39 22.46 26.14
C LYS A 418 4.17 22.51 25.25
N ILE A 419 4.01 23.58 24.44
CA ILE A 419 2.87 23.68 23.49
C ILE A 419 2.90 22.55 22.47
N ILE A 420 4.07 22.29 21.88
CA ILE A 420 4.21 21.22 20.87
C ILE A 420 3.98 19.84 21.49
N MET A 421 4.55 19.56 22.66
CA MET A 421 4.32 18.30 23.38
C MET A 421 2.84 18.14 23.78
N PHE A 422 2.20 19.24 24.22
CA PHE A 422 0.77 19.21 24.52
C PHE A 422 -0.08 18.97 23.27
N SER A 423 0.28 19.57 22.13
CA SER A 423 -0.40 19.34 20.86
C SER A 423 -0.28 17.88 20.39
N PHE A 424 0.91 17.29 20.51
CA PHE A 424 1.10 15.86 20.23
C PHE A 424 0.33 14.96 21.19
N PHE A 425 0.33 15.30 22.47
CA PHE A 425 -0.47 14.59 23.47
C PHE A 425 -1.97 14.69 23.18
N LEU A 426 -2.45 15.88 22.82
CA LEU A 426 -3.85 16.08 22.44
C LEU A 426 -4.23 15.29 21.17
N LEU A 427 -3.35 15.29 20.16
CA LEU A 427 -3.54 14.50 18.94
C LEU A 427 -3.56 13.01 19.24
N PHE A 428 -2.65 12.53 20.08
CA PHE A 428 -2.64 11.14 20.55
C PHE A 428 -3.90 10.80 21.33
N LEU A 429 -4.33 11.70 22.21
CA LEU A 429 -5.57 11.54 22.98
C LEU A 429 -6.79 11.43 22.05
N LEU A 430 -6.89 12.31 21.04
CA LEU A 430 -7.95 12.24 20.02
C LEU A 430 -7.93 10.92 19.23
N PHE A 431 -6.76 10.35 19.01
CA PHE A 431 -6.63 9.08 18.31
C PHE A 431 -7.01 7.86 19.18
N VAL A 432 -6.80 7.97 20.51
CA VAL A 432 -7.10 6.90 21.47
C VAL A 432 -8.53 7.01 22.04
N LEU A 433 -9.07 8.24 22.14
CA LEU A 433 -10.41 8.42 22.68
C LEU A 433 -11.45 7.72 21.81
N PRO A 434 -12.41 7.05 22.44
CA PRO A 434 -13.56 6.49 21.72
C PRO A 434 -14.39 7.66 21.18
N ILE A 435 -14.56 7.69 19.88
CA ILE A 435 -15.41 8.67 19.19
C ILE A 435 -16.72 7.97 18.90
N HIS A 436 -17.84 8.60 19.25
CA HIS A 436 -19.18 8.14 18.89
C HIS A 436 -19.24 7.91 17.37
N ASN A 437 -19.26 6.67 16.97
CA ASN A 437 -19.23 6.31 15.57
C ASN A 437 -20.64 5.94 15.14
N GLN A 438 -21.26 6.79 14.33
CA GLN A 438 -22.53 6.52 13.70
C GLN A 438 -22.26 5.72 12.42
N ILE A 439 -22.92 4.59 12.28
CA ILE A 439 -22.87 3.78 11.06
C ILE A 439 -24.03 4.21 10.16
N ASN A 440 -23.70 4.68 8.95
CA ASN A 440 -24.69 5.04 7.95
C ASN A 440 -24.88 3.85 7.00
N LEU A 441 -26.10 3.34 6.93
CA LEU A 441 -26.48 2.19 6.11
C LEU A 441 -27.49 2.59 5.06
N PRO A 442 -27.39 2.11 3.83
CA PRO A 442 -28.45 2.24 2.84
C PRO A 442 -29.67 1.44 3.33
N ALA A 443 -30.84 2.06 3.27
CA ALA A 443 -32.05 1.47 3.81
C ALA A 443 -33.28 1.84 2.99
N VAL A 444 -34.29 0.99 3.11
CA VAL A 444 -35.63 1.23 2.56
C VAL A 444 -36.68 1.04 3.66
N ALA A 445 -37.57 1.99 3.80
CA ALA A 445 -38.74 1.87 4.65
C ALA A 445 -39.91 1.35 3.81
N HIS A 446 -40.49 0.23 4.21
CA HIS A 446 -41.61 -0.41 3.50
C HIS A 446 -42.66 -0.88 4.48
N ALA A 447 -43.87 -1.17 3.96
CA ALA A 447 -44.93 -1.73 4.78
C ALA A 447 -44.52 -3.10 5.33
N THR A 448 -44.75 -3.34 6.61
CA THR A 448 -44.43 -4.60 7.30
C THR A 448 -45.22 -5.78 6.72
N GLN A 449 -46.44 -5.55 6.33
CA GLN A 449 -47.33 -6.55 5.70
C GLN A 449 -47.87 -6.00 4.39
N TYR A 450 -47.59 -6.68 3.33
CA TYR A 450 -48.17 -6.48 2.02
C TYR A 450 -48.38 -7.83 1.34
N THR A 451 -49.44 -7.91 0.52
CA THR A 451 -49.74 -9.10 -0.25
C THR A 451 -50.16 -8.72 -1.65
N ASP A 452 -49.50 -9.25 -2.63
CA ASP A 452 -49.88 -9.17 -4.02
C ASP A 452 -50.98 -10.21 -4.27
N VAL A 453 -52.17 -9.70 -4.56
CA VAL A 453 -53.36 -10.53 -4.79
C VAL A 453 -53.44 -10.85 -6.26
N HIS A 454 -53.19 -12.12 -6.60
CA HIS A 454 -53.23 -12.63 -7.96
C HIS A 454 -54.49 -13.45 -8.22
N ALA A 455 -54.94 -13.48 -9.48
CA ALA A 455 -56.03 -14.34 -9.90
C ALA A 455 -55.59 -15.83 -9.75
N PRO A 456 -56.36 -16.64 -8.97
CA PRO A 456 -55.96 -18.04 -8.73
C PRO A 456 -56.16 -18.92 -9.95
N ASP A 457 -57.07 -18.56 -10.85
CA ASP A 457 -57.33 -19.23 -12.13
C ASP A 457 -57.78 -18.22 -13.18
N SER A 458 -57.82 -18.60 -14.44
CA SER A 458 -58.41 -17.79 -15.52
C SER A 458 -59.93 -17.66 -15.30
N ALA A 459 -60.40 -16.44 -15.05
CA ALA A 459 -61.73 -16.18 -14.61
C ALA A 459 -62.24 -14.81 -15.11
N ILE A 460 -63.55 -14.57 -14.92
CA ILE A 460 -64.21 -13.30 -15.21
C ILE A 460 -64.55 -12.65 -13.88
N VAL A 461 -64.31 -11.34 -13.76
CA VAL A 461 -64.71 -10.56 -12.57
C VAL A 461 -66.23 -10.43 -12.57
N MET A 462 -66.92 -11.10 -11.62
CA MET A 462 -68.39 -11.00 -11.47
C MET A 462 -68.78 -9.82 -10.62
N ASP A 463 -68.19 -9.67 -9.45
CA ASP A 463 -68.46 -8.56 -8.55
C ASP A 463 -67.16 -8.03 -7.95
N MET A 464 -67.11 -6.72 -7.74
CA MET A 464 -65.99 -6.02 -7.13
C MET A 464 -66.51 -5.09 -6.04
N PHE A 465 -66.11 -5.37 -4.78
CA PHE A 465 -66.59 -4.65 -3.59
C PHE A 465 -65.67 -3.54 -3.11
N VAL A 466 -64.51 -3.39 -3.77
CA VAL A 466 -63.45 -2.48 -3.36
C VAL A 466 -62.95 -1.64 -4.54
N ARG A 467 -62.45 -0.45 -4.22
CA ARG A 467 -61.79 0.49 -5.15
C ARG A 467 -60.39 0.77 -4.68
N GLU A 468 -59.57 1.28 -5.58
CA GLU A 468 -58.24 1.76 -5.22
C GLU A 468 -58.30 2.82 -4.12
N GLY A 469 -57.54 2.62 -3.04
CA GLY A 469 -57.51 3.49 -1.88
C GLY A 469 -58.47 3.11 -0.75
N ASP A 470 -59.36 2.12 -0.92
CA ASP A 470 -60.30 1.70 0.13
C ASP A 470 -59.59 0.97 1.29
N LEU A 471 -60.05 1.24 2.51
CA LEU A 471 -59.65 0.53 3.73
C LEU A 471 -60.53 -0.69 3.93
N VAL A 472 -59.90 -1.85 4.05
CA VAL A 472 -60.58 -3.14 4.23
C VAL A 472 -60.17 -3.80 5.54
N LYS A 473 -61.07 -4.58 6.12
CA LYS A 473 -60.82 -5.39 7.32
C LYS A 473 -60.50 -6.82 6.92
N LYS A 474 -59.79 -7.51 7.79
CA LYS A 474 -59.52 -8.95 7.61
C LYS A 474 -60.81 -9.71 7.38
N ASN A 475 -60.82 -10.61 6.40
CA ASN A 475 -61.95 -11.44 5.94
C ASN A 475 -63.05 -10.68 5.19
N ASP A 476 -62.91 -9.40 4.86
CA ASP A 476 -63.83 -8.75 3.95
C ASP A 476 -63.71 -9.38 2.55
N VAL A 477 -64.86 -9.55 1.88
CA VAL A 477 -64.90 -10.00 0.48
C VAL A 477 -64.47 -8.82 -0.41
N LEU A 478 -63.42 -9.06 -1.21
CA LEU A 478 -62.81 -8.01 -2.05
C LEU A 478 -63.31 -8.11 -3.50
N VAL A 479 -63.16 -9.29 -4.09
CA VAL A 479 -63.55 -9.57 -5.48
C VAL A 479 -64.10 -10.97 -5.58
N VAL A 480 -65.16 -11.14 -6.37
CA VAL A 480 -65.71 -12.44 -6.73
C VAL A 480 -65.41 -12.71 -8.19
N LEU A 481 -64.69 -13.80 -8.43
CA LEU A 481 -64.34 -14.27 -9.75
C LEU A 481 -65.19 -15.46 -10.11
N GLU A 482 -65.49 -15.65 -11.38
CA GLU A 482 -66.17 -16.84 -11.92
C GLU A 482 -65.34 -17.43 -13.09
N SER A 483 -65.04 -18.71 -13.02
CA SER A 483 -64.35 -19.41 -14.09
C SER A 483 -65.34 -20.38 -14.80
N PRO A 484 -65.80 -20.03 -15.98
CA PRO A 484 -66.72 -20.93 -16.75
C PRO A 484 -66.08 -22.32 -16.98
N VAL A 485 -64.79 -22.37 -17.09
CA VAL A 485 -64.04 -23.64 -17.28
C VAL A 485 -64.14 -24.49 -16.00
N LEU A 486 -64.00 -23.86 -14.84
CA LEU A 486 -64.03 -24.55 -13.55
C LEU A 486 -65.45 -24.98 -13.21
N GLU A 487 -66.45 -24.14 -13.53
CA GLU A 487 -67.88 -24.49 -13.42
C GLU A 487 -68.23 -25.73 -14.26
N HIS A 488 -67.75 -25.75 -15.51
CA HIS A 488 -67.99 -26.88 -16.37
C HIS A 488 -67.30 -28.16 -15.85
N ARG A 489 -66.06 -28.05 -15.35
CA ARG A 489 -65.36 -29.18 -14.71
C ARG A 489 -66.08 -29.68 -13.45
N TYR A 490 -66.56 -28.78 -12.65
CA TYR A 490 -67.34 -29.11 -11.45
C TYR A 490 -68.60 -29.91 -11.82
N ALA A 491 -69.42 -29.38 -12.77
CA ALA A 491 -70.61 -30.04 -13.26
C ALA A 491 -70.35 -31.43 -13.85
N LEU A 492 -69.26 -31.59 -14.60
CA LEU A 492 -68.87 -32.91 -15.12
C LEU A 492 -68.46 -33.87 -14.00
N ALA A 493 -67.70 -33.43 -13.00
CA ALA A 493 -67.28 -34.25 -11.86
C ALA A 493 -68.46 -34.66 -11.00
N GLU A 494 -69.42 -33.76 -10.81
CA GLU A 494 -70.70 -34.03 -10.10
C GLU A 494 -71.53 -35.07 -10.84
N GLN A 495 -71.67 -34.92 -12.15
CA GLN A 495 -72.40 -35.93 -12.99
C GLN A 495 -71.69 -37.28 -12.93
N GLU A 496 -70.35 -37.33 -12.95
CA GLU A 496 -69.58 -38.55 -12.82
C GLU A 496 -69.83 -39.24 -11.48
N LEU A 497 -69.86 -38.50 -10.38
CA LEU A 497 -70.18 -39.00 -9.04
C LEU A 497 -71.60 -39.59 -9.00
N ILE A 498 -72.63 -38.83 -9.47
CA ILE A 498 -74.02 -39.29 -9.55
C ILE A 498 -74.14 -40.57 -10.35
N LYS A 499 -73.47 -40.66 -11.47
CA LYS A 499 -73.43 -41.85 -12.31
C LYS A 499 -72.86 -43.06 -11.58
N LEU A 500 -71.71 -42.87 -10.87
CA LEU A 500 -71.08 -43.95 -10.11
C LEU A 500 -71.95 -44.37 -8.91
N GLU A 501 -72.58 -43.46 -8.23
CA GLU A 501 -73.52 -43.75 -7.12
C GLU A 501 -74.76 -44.52 -7.65
N THR A 502 -75.28 -44.12 -8.81
CA THR A 502 -76.40 -44.85 -9.45
C THR A 502 -75.95 -46.24 -9.83
N LEU A 503 -74.73 -46.39 -10.33
CA LEU A 503 -74.16 -47.71 -10.63
C LEU A 503 -74.00 -48.55 -9.37
N LYS A 504 -73.52 -47.98 -8.27
CA LYS A 504 -73.42 -48.65 -6.95
C LYS A 504 -74.78 -49.18 -6.49
N ARG A 505 -75.85 -48.34 -6.57
CA ARG A 505 -77.20 -48.76 -6.22
C ARG A 505 -77.73 -49.92 -7.09
N ARG A 506 -77.45 -49.92 -8.41
CA ARG A 506 -77.78 -51.03 -9.31
C ARG A 506 -77.02 -52.33 -8.97
N VAL A 507 -75.71 -52.24 -8.67
CA VAL A 507 -74.89 -53.39 -8.28
C VAL A 507 -75.35 -53.98 -6.96
N GLN A 508 -75.88 -53.16 -6.03
CA GLN A 508 -76.44 -53.60 -4.73
C GLN A 508 -77.73 -54.39 -4.89
N THR A 509 -78.53 -54.14 -5.97
CA THR A 509 -79.79 -54.81 -6.24
C THR A 509 -79.69 -56.15 -6.93
N ASP A 510 -78.54 -56.44 -7.54
CA ASP A 510 -78.23 -57.63 -8.32
C ASP A 510 -77.28 -58.55 -7.52
N SER A 511 -77.86 -59.52 -6.82
CA SER A 511 -77.20 -60.41 -5.85
C SER A 511 -76.26 -61.46 -6.42
N SER A 512 -75.95 -61.46 -7.75
CA SER A 512 -75.22 -62.54 -8.41
C SER A 512 -73.76 -62.25 -8.73
N LEU A 513 -73.21 -61.05 -8.54
CA LEU A 513 -71.81 -60.70 -8.91
C LEU A 513 -71.12 -59.90 -7.77
N MET A 514 -70.57 -60.65 -6.84
CA MET A 514 -70.17 -60.12 -5.53
C MET A 514 -68.75 -59.68 -5.40
N SER A 515 -68.43 -59.00 -4.39
CA SER A 515 -67.18 -58.59 -3.75
C SER A 515 -66.24 -57.70 -4.59
N ASP A 516 -65.64 -58.16 -5.67
CA ASP A 516 -64.57 -57.44 -6.38
C ASP A 516 -65.05 -56.26 -7.22
N ARG A 517 -66.27 -56.37 -7.79
CA ARG A 517 -66.89 -55.26 -8.54
C ARG A 517 -67.39 -54.17 -7.61
N PHE A 518 -67.89 -54.56 -6.43
CA PHE A 518 -68.34 -53.59 -5.41
C PHE A 518 -67.19 -52.76 -4.87
N SER A 519 -66.05 -53.43 -4.50
CA SER A 519 -64.84 -52.76 -4.05
C SER A 519 -64.24 -51.81 -5.11
N ASN A 520 -64.28 -52.18 -6.39
CA ASN A 520 -63.83 -51.32 -7.48
C ASN A 520 -64.72 -50.08 -7.70
N VAL A 521 -66.08 -50.23 -7.56
CA VAL A 521 -66.99 -49.09 -7.67
C VAL A 521 -66.82 -48.14 -6.47
N ASP A 522 -66.64 -48.71 -5.27
CA ASP A 522 -66.39 -47.85 -4.09
C ASP A 522 -65.12 -47.03 -4.19
N LYS A 523 -64.04 -47.64 -4.65
CA LYS A 523 -62.79 -46.93 -4.94
C LYS A 523 -62.98 -45.78 -5.95
N LYS A 524 -63.71 -46.04 -7.02
CA LYS A 524 -64.04 -45.01 -8.04
C LYS A 524 -64.90 -43.89 -7.50
N ILE A 525 -65.84 -44.19 -6.59
CA ILE A 525 -66.64 -43.19 -5.90
C ILE A 525 -65.78 -42.32 -4.99
N GLU A 526 -64.87 -42.94 -4.22
CA GLU A 526 -63.93 -42.22 -3.39
C GLU A 526 -63.01 -41.29 -4.22
N GLU A 527 -62.48 -41.79 -5.34
CA GLU A 527 -61.72 -41.01 -6.29
C GLU A 527 -62.53 -39.85 -6.90
N ALA A 528 -63.78 -40.09 -7.29
CA ALA A 528 -64.65 -39.08 -7.85
C ALA A 528 -65.04 -38.04 -6.78
N GLN A 529 -65.29 -38.43 -5.53
CA GLN A 529 -65.54 -37.52 -4.40
C GLN A 529 -64.34 -36.64 -4.10
N LYS A 530 -63.14 -37.25 -4.08
CA LYS A 530 -61.88 -36.50 -3.90
C LYS A 530 -61.64 -35.52 -5.04
N LYS A 531 -61.91 -35.90 -6.27
CA LYS A 531 -61.82 -35.01 -7.43
C LYS A 531 -62.80 -33.86 -7.33
N LEU A 532 -64.06 -34.13 -6.95
CA LEU A 532 -65.08 -33.10 -6.76
C LEU A 532 -64.71 -32.12 -5.63
N SER A 533 -64.19 -32.65 -4.51
CA SER A 533 -63.79 -31.79 -3.38
C SER A 533 -62.61 -30.90 -3.77
N MET A 534 -61.64 -31.40 -4.55
CA MET A 534 -60.53 -30.59 -5.07
C MET A 534 -61.00 -29.45 -5.98
N ILE A 535 -61.97 -29.72 -6.86
CA ILE A 535 -62.50 -28.72 -7.77
C ILE A 535 -63.39 -27.70 -6.97
N ALA A 536 -64.15 -28.16 -5.97
CA ALA A 536 -64.89 -27.28 -5.04
C ALA A 536 -63.96 -26.33 -4.30
N GLU A 537 -62.84 -26.83 -3.77
CA GLU A 537 -61.82 -25.99 -3.10
C GLU A 537 -61.20 -24.96 -4.07
N GLN A 538 -60.92 -25.34 -5.33
CA GLN A 538 -60.48 -24.38 -6.35
C GLN A 538 -61.53 -23.33 -6.64
N LYS A 539 -62.82 -23.67 -6.63
CA LYS A 539 -63.94 -22.72 -6.80
C LYS A 539 -64.05 -21.76 -5.62
N ASP A 540 -63.89 -22.26 -4.38
CA ASP A 540 -63.93 -21.44 -3.21
C ASP A 540 -62.80 -20.39 -3.19
N ARG A 541 -61.65 -20.70 -3.78
CA ARG A 541 -60.55 -19.75 -3.92
C ARG A 541 -60.81 -18.60 -4.92
N LEU A 542 -61.86 -18.70 -5.74
CA LEU A 542 -62.25 -17.61 -6.65
C LEU A 542 -62.92 -16.44 -5.91
N VAL A 543 -63.35 -16.64 -4.67
CA VAL A 543 -63.76 -15.53 -3.78
C VAL A 543 -62.54 -15.05 -3.02
N ILE A 544 -62.09 -13.86 -3.32
CA ILE A 544 -60.88 -13.26 -2.75
C ILE A 544 -61.24 -12.48 -1.49
N PHE A 545 -60.66 -12.87 -0.37
CA PHE A 545 -60.85 -12.22 0.93
C PHE A 545 -59.58 -11.44 1.34
N ALA A 546 -59.78 -10.38 2.15
CA ALA A 546 -58.67 -9.66 2.74
C ALA A 546 -57.94 -10.53 3.78
N ALA A 547 -56.64 -10.76 3.58
CA ALA A 547 -55.77 -11.53 4.48
C ALA A 547 -55.55 -10.83 5.83
N PHE A 548 -55.49 -9.51 5.83
CA PHE A 548 -55.30 -8.63 7.00
C PHE A 548 -55.99 -7.27 6.79
N ASN A 549 -56.01 -6.44 7.82
CA ASN A 549 -56.54 -5.08 7.71
C ASN A 549 -55.56 -4.19 6.96
N GLY A 550 -55.98 -3.61 5.86
CA GLY A 550 -55.06 -2.82 5.02
C GLY A 550 -55.78 -1.92 4.05
N ARG A 551 -55.03 -1.28 3.18
CA ARG A 551 -55.52 -0.45 2.09
C ARG A 551 -55.21 -1.10 0.75
N ILE A 552 -56.17 -1.00 -0.17
CA ILE A 552 -56.03 -1.46 -1.55
C ILE A 552 -55.16 -0.46 -2.35
N ARG A 553 -54.12 -0.93 -3.02
CA ARG A 553 -53.24 -0.14 -3.88
C ARG A 553 -52.91 -0.92 -5.17
N ASP A 554 -52.39 -0.22 -6.15
CA ASP A 554 -51.92 -0.77 -7.44
C ASP A 554 -53.01 -1.63 -8.12
N MET A 555 -54.27 -1.16 -8.10
CA MET A 555 -55.32 -1.83 -8.82
C MET A 555 -55.16 -1.64 -10.32
N GLY A 556 -55.11 -2.74 -11.09
CA GLY A 556 -54.96 -2.67 -12.53
C GLY A 556 -55.95 -1.70 -13.18
N GLU A 557 -55.50 -0.70 -13.93
CA GLU A 557 -56.33 0.39 -14.53
C GLU A 557 -57.52 -0.11 -15.34
N ALA A 558 -57.46 -1.35 -15.81
CA ALA A 558 -58.53 -1.96 -16.63
C ALA A 558 -59.42 -2.93 -15.84
N LEU A 559 -59.27 -3.03 -14.51
CA LEU A 559 -60.05 -3.97 -13.72
C LEU A 559 -61.50 -3.42 -13.52
N HIS A 560 -62.47 -4.14 -14.09
CA HIS A 560 -63.90 -3.81 -13.96
C HIS A 560 -64.77 -5.07 -14.03
N VAL A 561 -65.95 -5.02 -13.56
CA VAL A 561 -66.90 -6.11 -13.63
C VAL A 561 -67.14 -6.52 -15.11
N GLY A 562 -67.05 -7.81 -15.39
CA GLY A 562 -67.10 -8.38 -16.74
C GLY A 562 -65.75 -8.55 -17.45
N ARG A 563 -64.62 -8.09 -16.87
CA ARG A 563 -63.27 -8.31 -17.45
C ARG A 563 -62.80 -9.74 -17.17
N GLY A 564 -62.19 -10.36 -18.17
CA GLY A 564 -61.44 -11.60 -18.00
C GLY A 564 -60.04 -11.36 -17.46
N VAL A 565 -59.64 -12.13 -16.45
CA VAL A 565 -58.29 -12.15 -15.86
C VAL A 565 -57.66 -13.50 -16.11
N GLN A 566 -56.29 -13.50 -16.29
CA GLN A 566 -55.54 -14.75 -16.49
C GLN A 566 -55.05 -15.27 -15.13
N SER A 567 -54.81 -16.58 -15.05
CA SER A 567 -54.17 -17.21 -13.88
C SER A 567 -52.79 -16.54 -13.60
N GLY A 568 -52.58 -16.11 -12.37
CA GLY A 568 -51.37 -15.41 -11.96
C GLY A 568 -51.30 -13.91 -12.28
N GLU A 569 -52.37 -13.34 -12.93
CA GLU A 569 -52.47 -11.88 -13.15
C GLU A 569 -52.67 -11.13 -11.84
N LEU A 570 -51.89 -10.06 -11.62
CA LEU A 570 -52.02 -9.19 -10.44
C LEU A 570 -53.36 -8.43 -10.53
N ILE A 571 -54.22 -8.58 -9.51
CA ILE A 571 -55.52 -7.90 -9.42
C ILE A 571 -55.33 -6.56 -8.69
N PHE A 572 -54.76 -6.58 -7.51
CA PHE A 572 -54.40 -5.42 -6.68
C PHE A 572 -53.41 -5.86 -5.59
N ARG A 573 -52.94 -4.87 -4.88
CA ARG A 573 -52.02 -5.04 -3.75
C ARG A 573 -52.71 -4.60 -2.46
N LEU A 574 -52.68 -5.45 -1.43
CA LEU A 574 -53.17 -5.12 -0.09
C LEU A 574 -51.96 -4.75 0.79
N ILE A 575 -52.01 -3.56 1.41
CA ILE A 575 -50.87 -3.00 2.18
C ILE A 575 -51.38 -2.59 3.58
N ASP A 576 -50.72 -3.01 4.64
CA ASP A 576 -50.92 -2.45 5.99
C ASP A 576 -50.07 -1.18 6.16
N GLU A 577 -50.70 -0.01 6.01
CA GLU A 577 -50.04 1.30 6.16
C GLU A 577 -49.72 1.67 7.62
N ARG A 578 -50.17 0.90 8.61
CA ARG A 578 -49.96 1.20 10.03
C ARG A 578 -48.63 0.69 10.59
N ALA A 579 -48.15 -0.36 10.00
CA ALA A 579 -46.89 -0.99 10.42
C ALA A 579 -45.86 -0.84 9.31
N LEU A 580 -44.83 -0.02 9.56
CA LEU A 580 -43.72 0.15 8.66
C LEU A 580 -42.46 -0.51 9.27
N THR A 581 -41.70 -1.20 8.45
CA THR A 581 -40.39 -1.77 8.79
C THR A 581 -39.35 -1.13 7.91
N VAL A 582 -38.18 -0.87 8.45
CA VAL A 582 -37.05 -0.37 7.70
C VAL A 582 -36.03 -1.49 7.57
N THR A 583 -35.72 -1.87 6.34
CA THR A 583 -34.66 -2.85 6.03
C THR A 583 -33.42 -2.10 5.61
N ALA A 584 -32.30 -2.40 6.27
CA ALA A 584 -30.98 -1.84 5.97
C ALA A 584 -29.98 -2.97 5.70
N TYR A 585 -28.91 -2.65 4.95
CA TYR A 585 -27.83 -3.60 4.64
C TYR A 585 -26.54 -3.20 5.36
N LEU A 586 -26.08 -4.05 6.27
CA LEU A 586 -24.91 -3.86 7.13
C LEU A 586 -23.73 -4.64 6.57
N PRO A 587 -22.58 -3.99 6.31
CA PRO A 587 -21.34 -4.68 5.93
C PRO A 587 -20.84 -5.62 7.03
N GLU A 588 -20.26 -6.75 6.66
CA GLU A 588 -19.70 -7.74 7.58
C GLU A 588 -18.71 -7.13 8.58
N SER A 589 -17.92 -6.12 8.15
CA SER A 589 -16.96 -5.42 9.01
C SER A 589 -17.58 -4.70 10.21
N ASP A 590 -18.86 -4.43 10.18
CA ASP A 590 -19.58 -3.64 11.19
C ASP A 590 -20.63 -4.45 11.97
N VAL A 591 -20.79 -5.75 11.66
CA VAL A 591 -21.80 -6.63 12.29
C VAL A 591 -21.58 -6.74 13.80
N GLU A 592 -20.33 -6.85 14.25
CA GLU A 592 -19.99 -6.95 15.69
C GLU A 592 -20.27 -5.66 16.47
N ARG A 593 -20.60 -4.57 15.79
CA ARG A 593 -20.76 -3.23 16.37
C ARG A 593 -22.22 -2.83 16.52
N VAL A 594 -23.13 -3.60 15.98
CA VAL A 594 -24.58 -3.32 16.01
C VAL A 594 -25.27 -4.44 16.76
N GLU A 595 -26.01 -4.08 17.79
CA GLU A 595 -26.76 -5.02 18.60
C GLU A 595 -28.27 -4.79 18.46
N LYS A 596 -29.03 -5.84 18.76
CA LYS A 596 -30.50 -5.73 18.85
C LYS A 596 -30.88 -4.78 20.00
N GLY A 597 -31.67 -3.78 19.67
CA GLY A 597 -32.07 -2.73 20.60
C GLY A 597 -31.39 -1.38 20.40
N ASP A 598 -30.39 -1.33 19.51
CA ASP A 598 -29.68 -0.08 19.20
C ASP A 598 -30.61 0.96 18.60
N LYS A 599 -30.42 2.20 19.01
CA LYS A 599 -31.16 3.34 18.52
C LYS A 599 -30.65 3.74 17.15
N ALA A 600 -31.55 3.98 16.24
CA ALA A 600 -31.25 4.43 14.91
C ALA A 600 -32.15 5.57 14.46
N ILE A 601 -31.76 6.25 13.41
CA ILE A 601 -32.53 7.32 12.79
C ILE A 601 -32.61 7.04 11.30
N PHE A 602 -33.82 6.97 10.75
CA PHE A 602 -34.02 6.92 9.31
C PHE A 602 -34.14 8.32 8.73
N ILE A 603 -33.40 8.56 7.68
CA ILE A 603 -33.34 9.81 6.92
C ILE A 603 -33.75 9.47 5.49
N SER A 604 -34.93 9.94 5.07
CA SER A 604 -35.44 9.69 3.72
C SER A 604 -34.76 10.60 2.69
N ASP A 605 -34.44 10.04 1.53
CA ASP A 605 -33.89 10.79 0.39
C ASP A 605 -34.90 11.77 -0.22
N THR A 606 -36.22 11.45 -0.06
CA THR A 606 -37.31 12.23 -0.67
C THR A 606 -37.95 13.25 0.27
N LEU A 607 -37.82 13.05 1.58
CA LEU A 607 -38.42 13.94 2.61
C LEU A 607 -37.28 14.63 3.40
N PRO A 608 -36.69 15.72 2.90
CA PRO A 608 -35.62 16.41 3.60
C PRO A 608 -36.12 16.95 4.95
N PHE A 609 -35.26 16.85 5.99
CA PHE A 609 -35.52 17.28 7.37
C PHE A 609 -36.46 16.38 8.22
N SER A 610 -36.83 15.21 7.78
CA SER A 610 -37.57 14.24 8.58
C SER A 610 -36.64 13.15 9.12
N ASN A 611 -36.43 13.20 10.44
CA ASN A 611 -35.67 12.21 11.18
C ASN A 611 -36.65 11.27 11.91
N PHE A 612 -36.70 10.02 11.53
CA PHE A 612 -37.57 9.03 12.15
C PHE A 612 -36.76 8.14 13.11
N PRO A 613 -37.07 8.17 14.40
CA PRO A 613 -36.40 7.32 15.38
C PRO A 613 -36.81 5.85 15.20
N LEU A 614 -35.83 4.99 15.12
CA LEU A 614 -35.94 3.55 14.95
C LEU A 614 -35.20 2.80 16.05
N ILE A 615 -35.53 1.53 16.21
CA ILE A 615 -34.81 0.58 17.03
C ILE A 615 -34.48 -0.65 16.16
N VAL A 616 -33.29 -1.19 16.28
CA VAL A 616 -32.88 -2.45 15.64
C VAL A 616 -33.66 -3.59 16.29
N THR A 617 -34.47 -4.27 15.51
CA THR A 617 -35.31 -5.39 15.95
C THR A 617 -34.67 -6.73 15.69
N GLU A 618 -34.04 -6.88 14.54
CA GLU A 618 -33.43 -8.13 14.14
C GLU A 618 -32.22 -7.89 13.21
N ILE A 619 -31.19 -8.73 13.37
CA ILE A 619 -30.04 -8.79 12.47
C ILE A 619 -30.01 -10.21 11.93
N SER A 620 -30.04 -10.38 10.60
CA SER A 620 -30.00 -11.69 9.97
C SER A 620 -28.70 -12.41 10.35
N PRO A 621 -28.75 -13.68 10.78
CA PRO A 621 -27.56 -14.44 11.11
C PRO A 621 -26.76 -14.89 9.86
N THR A 622 -27.31 -14.75 8.68
CA THR A 622 -26.71 -15.12 7.41
C THR A 622 -26.53 -13.90 6.51
N ASN A 623 -25.48 -13.93 5.70
CA ASN A 623 -25.30 -12.92 4.66
C ASN A 623 -26.42 -12.98 3.61
N VAL A 624 -26.61 -11.88 2.93
CA VAL A 624 -27.61 -11.71 1.88
C VAL A 624 -27.00 -12.13 0.55
N ASP A 625 -27.57 -13.15 -0.09
CA ASP A 625 -27.11 -13.59 -1.40
C ASP A 625 -27.55 -12.62 -2.51
N ARG A 626 -28.69 -11.94 -2.34
CA ARG A 626 -29.28 -11.00 -3.31
C ARG A 626 -29.92 -9.81 -2.59
N VAL A 627 -29.87 -8.65 -3.22
CA VAL A 627 -30.51 -7.45 -2.69
C VAL A 627 -32.01 -7.55 -2.95
N GLU A 628 -32.80 -7.72 -1.90
CA GLU A 628 -34.27 -7.87 -1.98
C GLU A 628 -34.94 -6.60 -2.52
N TRP A 629 -34.36 -5.44 -2.24
CA TRP A 629 -34.87 -4.13 -2.68
C TRP A 629 -33.95 -3.59 -3.79
N PRO A 630 -34.31 -3.77 -5.08
CA PRO A 630 -33.47 -3.38 -6.21
C PRO A 630 -33.09 -1.89 -6.18
N GLU A 631 -33.94 -1.03 -5.62
CA GLU A 631 -33.71 0.42 -5.54
C GLU A 631 -32.49 0.79 -4.70
N LEU A 632 -32.03 -0.08 -3.81
CA LEU A 632 -30.81 0.13 -3.02
C LEU A 632 -29.54 -0.28 -3.77
N SER A 633 -29.66 -1.06 -4.85
CA SER A 633 -28.53 -1.51 -5.67
C SER A 633 -28.00 -0.40 -6.56
N SER A 634 -26.68 -0.40 -6.77
CA SER A 634 -26.01 0.49 -7.73
C SER A 634 -26.51 0.34 -9.17
N CYS A 635 -27.07 -0.82 -9.51
CA CYS A 635 -27.69 -1.08 -10.82
C CYS A 635 -28.91 -0.18 -11.08
N TYR A 636 -29.57 0.28 -10.02
CA TYR A 636 -30.75 1.16 -10.07
C TYR A 636 -30.50 2.51 -9.38
N GLY A 637 -29.24 2.91 -9.25
CA GLY A 637 -28.86 4.19 -8.64
C GLY A 637 -28.84 4.22 -7.12
N GLY A 638 -28.86 3.06 -6.46
CA GLY A 638 -28.71 2.93 -5.02
C GLY A 638 -27.25 2.90 -4.56
N ALA A 639 -27.04 2.85 -3.24
CA ALA A 639 -25.72 2.90 -2.63
C ALA A 639 -25.06 1.53 -2.44
N VAL A 640 -25.79 0.43 -2.57
CA VAL A 640 -25.27 -0.94 -2.44
C VAL A 640 -24.58 -1.34 -3.74
N GLN A 641 -23.26 -1.50 -3.69
CA GLN A 641 -22.49 -2.00 -4.84
C GLN A 641 -22.92 -3.43 -5.19
N SER A 642 -23.42 -3.63 -6.40
CA SER A 642 -23.98 -4.89 -6.84
C SER A 642 -23.60 -5.20 -8.29
N GLU A 643 -23.48 -6.48 -8.61
CA GLU A 643 -23.42 -6.96 -9.98
C GLU A 643 -24.82 -7.05 -10.56
N CYS A 644 -25.00 -6.46 -11.74
CA CYS A 644 -26.30 -6.40 -12.41
C CYS A 644 -26.58 -7.71 -13.13
N GLY A 645 -27.28 -8.63 -12.47
CA GLY A 645 -27.87 -9.81 -13.08
C GLY A 645 -29.13 -9.49 -13.91
N LYS A 646 -29.56 -10.40 -14.76
CA LYS A 646 -30.86 -10.30 -15.44
C LYS A 646 -31.98 -10.37 -14.41
N VAL A 647 -32.99 -9.54 -14.55
CA VAL A 647 -34.15 -9.46 -13.62
C VAL A 647 -34.88 -10.81 -13.48
N GLU A 648 -34.82 -11.65 -14.50
CA GLU A 648 -35.39 -13.00 -14.50
C GLU A 648 -34.66 -13.99 -13.56
N GLU A 649 -33.44 -13.67 -13.08
CA GLU A 649 -32.62 -14.52 -12.23
C GLU A 649 -32.68 -14.17 -10.73
N GLY A 650 -33.59 -13.28 -10.30
CA GLY A 650 -33.90 -13.05 -8.88
C GLY A 650 -33.16 -11.89 -8.20
N GLY A 651 -32.73 -10.86 -8.95
CA GLY A 651 -32.25 -9.58 -8.40
C GLY A 651 -30.72 -9.41 -8.37
N PRO A 652 -30.24 -8.17 -8.03
CA PRO A 652 -28.81 -7.83 -8.00
C PRO A 652 -28.02 -8.58 -6.92
N ILE A 653 -26.80 -9.01 -7.24
CA ILE A 653 -25.93 -9.72 -6.31
C ILE A 653 -24.97 -8.69 -5.68
N PRO A 654 -24.91 -8.55 -4.35
CA PRO A 654 -24.00 -7.61 -3.71
C PRO A 654 -22.54 -8.04 -3.91
N VAL A 655 -21.65 -7.08 -4.20
CA VAL A 655 -20.18 -7.34 -4.37
C VAL A 655 -19.50 -7.62 -3.03
N GLN A 656 -20.10 -7.13 -1.93
CA GLN A 656 -19.60 -7.32 -0.57
C GLN A 656 -20.55 -8.17 0.25
N SER A 657 -20.02 -8.90 1.23
CA SER A 657 -20.83 -9.61 2.21
C SER A 657 -21.65 -8.64 3.03
N LEU A 658 -22.99 -8.72 2.92
CA LEU A 658 -23.93 -7.84 3.61
C LEU A 658 -24.89 -8.66 4.47
N TYR A 659 -25.27 -8.10 5.60
CA TYR A 659 -26.26 -8.65 6.51
C TYR A 659 -27.51 -7.78 6.52
N ARG A 660 -28.67 -8.40 6.52
CA ARG A 660 -29.94 -7.69 6.61
C ARG A 660 -30.22 -7.29 8.06
N VAL A 661 -30.54 -6.02 8.26
CA VAL A 661 -30.95 -5.45 9.54
C VAL A 661 -32.36 -4.94 9.40
N GLU A 662 -33.25 -5.42 10.26
CA GLU A 662 -34.62 -4.93 10.36
C GLU A 662 -34.75 -3.98 11.53
N LEU A 663 -35.37 -2.84 11.27
CA LEU A 663 -35.59 -1.79 12.25
C LEU A 663 -37.08 -1.41 12.30
N SER A 664 -37.60 -1.21 13.49
CA SER A 664 -38.95 -0.78 13.73
C SER A 664 -39.00 0.66 14.24
N PRO A 665 -39.99 1.46 13.82
CA PRO A 665 -40.14 2.83 14.28
C PRO A 665 -40.63 2.86 15.75
N THR A 666 -40.05 3.79 16.52
CA THR A 666 -40.47 4.05 17.91
C THR A 666 -41.65 5.02 18.00
N GLY A 667 -42.06 5.61 16.90
CA GLY A 667 -43.17 6.57 16.80
C GLY A 667 -43.97 6.42 15.51
N SER A 668 -45.00 7.24 15.33
CA SER A 668 -45.75 7.27 14.08
C SER A 668 -44.93 7.82 12.95
N LEU A 669 -44.66 7.00 11.94
CA LEU A 669 -44.13 7.46 10.65
C LEU A 669 -45.20 8.24 9.89
N PRO A 670 -44.83 9.22 9.05
CA PRO A 670 -45.80 9.89 8.21
C PRO A 670 -46.44 8.85 7.29
N GLN A 671 -47.76 8.94 7.13
CA GLN A 671 -48.48 8.16 6.14
C GLN A 671 -47.94 8.57 4.75
N SER A 672 -47.09 7.72 4.20
CA SER A 672 -46.58 7.91 2.85
C SER A 672 -47.49 7.18 1.87
N GLU A 673 -47.88 7.86 0.81
CA GLU A 673 -48.62 7.23 -0.29
C GLU A 673 -47.73 6.24 -1.10
N THR A 674 -46.41 6.27 -0.88
CA THR A 674 -45.45 5.42 -1.57
C THR A 674 -45.15 4.15 -0.78
N MET A 675 -45.13 3.04 -1.49
CA MET A 675 -44.94 1.69 -0.94
C MET A 675 -43.56 1.46 -0.31
N ALA A 676 -42.53 2.12 -0.84
CA ALA A 676 -41.17 2.03 -0.37
C ALA A 676 -40.53 3.42 -0.40
N LEU A 677 -39.92 3.82 0.71
CA LEU A 677 -39.18 5.07 0.84
C LEU A 677 -37.69 4.73 0.96
N ARG A 678 -36.90 5.14 -0.05
CA ARG A 678 -35.44 5.01 0.00
C ARG A 678 -34.86 6.08 0.92
N GLY A 679 -33.79 5.69 1.61
CA GLY A 679 -33.08 6.58 2.50
C GLY A 679 -31.85 5.92 3.12
N GLN A 680 -31.37 6.52 4.19
CA GLN A 680 -30.25 6.01 4.98
C GLN A 680 -30.67 5.84 6.44
N VAL A 681 -30.22 4.78 7.05
CA VAL A 681 -30.31 4.57 8.48
C VAL A 681 -28.99 4.91 9.13
N ARG A 682 -29.07 5.73 10.15
CA ARG A 682 -27.92 6.07 11.00
C ARG A 682 -28.09 5.36 12.34
N ILE A 683 -27.29 4.31 12.55
CA ILE A 683 -27.30 3.52 13.80
C ILE A 683 -26.27 4.08 14.75
N HIS A 684 -26.62 4.24 16.02
CA HIS A 684 -25.69 4.54 17.08
C HIS A 684 -25.03 3.23 17.51
N ALA A 685 -23.84 2.98 16.98
CA ALA A 685 -23.03 1.80 17.30
C ALA A 685 -22.16 2.06 18.53
N ASP A 686 -21.63 0.99 19.13
CA ASP A 686 -20.71 1.08 20.25
C ASP A 686 -19.51 2.00 19.97
N ASP A 687 -19.09 2.72 21.01
CA ASP A 687 -17.98 3.65 20.99
C ASP A 687 -16.68 2.93 20.61
N PHE A 688 -16.05 3.35 19.53
CA PHE A 688 -14.84 2.71 19.02
C PHE A 688 -13.69 3.70 18.87
N SER A 689 -12.53 3.36 19.43
CA SER A 689 -11.35 4.21 19.27
C SER A 689 -10.71 3.97 17.89
N PRO A 690 -10.33 5.03 17.15
CA PRO A 690 -9.59 4.89 15.87
C PRO A 690 -8.31 4.06 15.99
N PHE A 691 -7.67 4.10 17.16
CA PHE A 691 -6.49 3.29 17.47
C PHE A 691 -6.80 1.80 17.48
N VAL A 692 -7.87 1.39 18.17
CA VAL A 692 -8.28 -0.02 18.25
C VAL A 692 -8.69 -0.54 16.88
N MET A 693 -9.43 0.26 16.10
CA MET A 693 -9.80 -0.09 14.73
C MET A 693 -8.57 -0.30 13.84
N PHE A 694 -7.62 0.62 13.87
CA PHE A 694 -6.37 0.50 13.11
C PHE A 694 -5.60 -0.75 13.54
N PHE A 695 -5.47 -0.97 14.85
CA PHE A 695 -4.74 -2.11 15.40
C PHE A 695 -5.39 -3.46 15.03
N ASN A 696 -6.71 -3.58 15.19
CA ASN A 696 -7.44 -4.80 14.84
C ASN A 696 -7.37 -5.11 13.34
N ARG A 697 -7.50 -4.11 12.47
CA ARG A 697 -7.33 -4.28 11.02
C ARG A 697 -5.91 -4.72 10.66
N LEU A 698 -4.91 -4.13 11.30
CA LEU A 698 -3.51 -4.45 11.05
C LEU A 698 -3.18 -5.85 11.54
N VAL A 699 -3.52 -6.18 12.78
CA VAL A 699 -3.24 -7.49 13.38
C VAL A 699 -4.10 -8.58 12.75
N GLY A 700 -5.39 -8.35 12.56
CA GLY A 700 -6.28 -9.31 11.89
C GLY A 700 -5.88 -9.57 10.43
N GLY A 701 -5.42 -8.54 9.71
CA GLY A 701 -4.85 -8.70 8.37
C GLY A 701 -3.57 -9.55 8.40
N MET A 702 -2.64 -9.25 9.32
CA MET A 702 -1.39 -10.00 9.48
C MET A 702 -1.62 -11.47 9.88
N LEU A 703 -2.55 -11.73 10.79
CA LEU A 703 -2.87 -13.10 11.24
C LEU A 703 -3.50 -13.92 10.12
N ARG A 704 -4.47 -13.34 9.39
CA ARG A 704 -5.09 -14.01 8.23
C ARG A 704 -4.07 -14.33 7.15
N GLU A 705 -3.19 -13.41 6.81
CA GLU A 705 -2.17 -13.64 5.80
C GLU A 705 -1.05 -14.57 6.26
N ALA A 706 -0.76 -14.63 7.56
CA ALA A 706 0.21 -15.57 8.13
C ALA A 706 -0.34 -17.01 8.25
N GLY A 707 -1.64 -17.23 7.99
CA GLY A 707 -2.29 -18.54 8.16
C GLY A 707 -2.36 -18.99 9.62
N LEU A 708 -2.34 -18.03 10.56
CA LEU A 708 -2.45 -18.24 12.01
C LEU A 708 -3.88 -17.89 12.48
N ASN A 709 -4.89 -18.47 11.82
CA ASN A 709 -6.29 -18.38 12.28
C ASN A 709 -6.56 -19.41 13.37
#